data_4c5938e5d231305cacfa4817268d7b46
#
_entry.id   4c5938e5d231305cacfa4817268d7b46
#
_cell.length_a   1.000
_cell.length_b   1.000
_cell.length_c   1.000
_cell.angle_alpha   90.00
_cell.angle_beta   90.00
_cell.angle_gamma   90.00
#
_symmetry.space_group_name_H-M   'P 1'
#
loop_
_entity.id
_entity.type
_entity.pdbx_description
1 polymer ?
#
loop_
_entity_poly.entity_id
_entity_poly.type
_entity_poly.pdbx_seq_one_letter_code
_entity_poly.pdbx_strand_id
1 'polypeptide(L)'
;MKESTESLNFIEHIIEEDLKNGFPKDQLRFRFPPEPNGYLHIGHAASICLNFGLGEKYNAPVNLRFDDTNPAKEEQEYVDAIKRDIAWLGFQWANECYSSDYFQQLYDWAIQLIKEGKAYVDQQSSEEIAAQKGTPTTAGTDSPFRNRPIEESLDLFERMKNGEFAAGSYLLRAKIDMASPNMHMRDPILYRIINKAHHRTGSDWCIYPMYDWAHGQSDYVEQVSHSLCTLEFKAHRELYDWYLDQIYDSNLLRPKQREFARRNLSYTVMSKRKLLELVQKNIVSGWDDPRMPTISGLRRRGYTPDSIRKFSDLAGISKRDNVTDVSLLEFCIREDLNKTATRVMGVLNPVKLVITNYPEGKSEILQMENNPEQADSGTHDVPFSRELYIEREDFKEDGGKKFFRLSLGNEVRLKSAYIIKAESVVKDESGVIQEIHCTYDPESRSGSGTEASQRKVKGTLHWVSIEHAIQAEVREYDRLFLDEAPDSHEDKGFLDFINPESLKVISNAYLEPHLANATMDDKYQFQRLGYFTLDSDSKEGKLVFNKTVGLKDTWAKQNTPPAPANQPKHNQNSSPQGQKKPLNEIQQISKKLTNFSGDKLETALSSIATLAEEISYDELEPLFNTAAKKVGTRIGVMVALRVLLEKGQEKTSAATEFISNGKADNNEILRAEAEKIN
;
A
#
# COMPACT_ATOMS: atom_id res chain seq x y z
N MET A 1 13.39 31.40 4.82
CA MET A 1 12.94 30.01 4.49
C MET A 1 13.30 29.13 5.67
N LYS A 2 12.33 28.59 6.39
CA LYS A 2 12.60 27.58 7.43
C LYS A 2 12.87 26.28 6.66
N GLU A 3 14.08 25.77 6.73
CA GLU A 3 14.38 24.39 6.34
C GLU A 3 13.46 23.49 7.18
N SER A 4 12.54 22.81 6.51
CA SER A 4 11.83 21.70 7.13
C SER A 4 12.88 20.60 7.32
N THR A 5 13.34 20.37 8.53
CA THR A 5 14.15 19.20 8.88
C THR A 5 13.25 17.98 8.75
N GLU A 6 13.11 17.45 7.53
CA GLU A 6 12.54 16.13 7.34
C GLU A 6 13.40 15.12 8.10
N SER A 7 12.76 14.28 8.90
CA SER A 7 13.44 13.24 9.66
C SER A 7 13.99 12.20 8.67
N LEU A 8 15.32 12.07 8.62
CA LEU A 8 15.98 11.07 7.79
C LEU A 8 15.59 9.65 8.20
N ASN A 9 15.38 8.77 7.23
CA ASN A 9 15.27 7.36 7.50
C ASN A 9 16.67 6.74 7.78
N PHE A 10 16.71 5.48 8.25
CA PHE A 10 17.97 4.89 8.67
C PHE A 10 18.95 4.61 7.52
N ILE A 11 18.50 4.43 6.28
CA ILE A 11 19.36 4.30 5.11
C ILE A 11 20.00 5.66 4.78
N GLU A 12 19.19 6.71 4.81
CA GLU A 12 19.70 8.08 4.65
C GLU A 12 20.72 8.43 5.72
N HIS A 13 20.52 8.04 6.98
CA HIS A 13 21.53 8.21 8.03
C HIS A 13 22.85 7.51 7.70
N ILE A 14 22.80 6.29 7.13
CA ILE A 14 24.03 5.57 6.71
C ILE A 14 24.73 6.34 5.59
N ILE A 15 24.00 6.83 4.59
CA ILE A 15 24.56 7.59 3.47
C ILE A 15 25.19 8.90 3.98
N GLU A 16 24.49 9.65 4.82
CA GLU A 16 24.99 10.89 5.41
C GLU A 16 26.25 10.66 6.26
N GLU A 17 26.30 9.55 7.00
CA GLU A 17 27.49 9.17 7.78
C GLU A 17 28.67 8.81 6.86
N ASP A 18 28.44 8.02 5.79
CA ASP A 18 29.48 7.70 4.82
C ASP A 18 30.01 8.97 4.12
N LEU A 19 29.12 9.90 3.71
CA LEU A 19 29.50 11.19 3.13
C LEU A 19 30.32 12.04 4.11
N LYS A 20 29.91 12.12 5.39
CA LYS A 20 30.63 12.84 6.44
C LYS A 20 32.01 12.23 6.70
N ASN A 21 32.16 10.93 6.55
CA ASN A 21 33.41 10.20 6.70
C ASN A 21 34.30 10.25 5.44
N GLY A 22 33.94 11.07 4.45
CA GLY A 22 34.76 11.34 3.26
C GLY A 22 34.43 10.48 2.04
N PHE A 23 33.29 9.76 2.03
CA PHE A 23 32.84 9.08 0.82
C PHE A 23 32.52 10.13 -0.27
N PRO A 24 33.07 10.00 -1.50
CA PRO A 24 32.85 10.97 -2.56
C PRO A 24 31.39 10.96 -3.02
N LYS A 25 30.73 12.12 -2.99
CA LYS A 25 29.31 12.21 -3.37
C LYS A 25 29.04 11.82 -4.83
N ASP A 26 29.96 12.09 -5.73
CA ASP A 26 29.91 11.75 -7.15
C ASP A 26 30.03 10.24 -7.42
N GLN A 27 30.46 9.46 -6.43
CA GLN A 27 30.49 8.01 -6.48
C GLN A 27 29.20 7.36 -5.92
N LEU A 28 28.25 8.13 -5.40
CA LEU A 28 26.96 7.57 -5.03
C LEU A 28 26.25 7.01 -6.26
N ARG A 29 25.87 5.75 -6.17
CA ARG A 29 25.09 5.04 -7.20
C ARG A 29 24.25 3.98 -6.55
N PHE A 30 22.98 3.92 -6.96
CA PHE A 30 22.01 2.94 -6.50
C PHE A 30 21.54 2.07 -7.66
N ARG A 31 20.79 1.02 -7.37
CA ARG A 31 20.15 0.21 -8.39
C ARG A 31 18.86 -0.41 -7.89
N PHE A 32 17.94 -0.68 -8.79
CA PHE A 32 16.80 -1.57 -8.58
C PHE A 32 17.03 -2.84 -9.43
N PRO A 33 17.22 -4.04 -8.79
CA PRO A 33 17.65 -5.26 -9.48
C PRO A 33 16.53 -6.31 -9.53
N PRO A 34 15.44 -6.13 -10.30
CA PRO A 34 14.40 -7.14 -10.37
C PRO A 34 14.84 -8.37 -11.16
N GLU A 35 14.45 -9.57 -10.70
CA GLU A 35 14.45 -10.78 -11.51
C GLU A 35 13.22 -10.74 -12.45
N PRO A 36 13.38 -10.88 -13.79
CA PRO A 36 12.28 -10.77 -14.74
C PRO A 36 11.46 -12.08 -14.83
N ASN A 37 10.86 -12.47 -13.70
CA ASN A 37 10.13 -13.72 -13.52
C ASN A 37 8.67 -13.51 -13.04
N GLY A 38 8.10 -12.34 -13.25
CA GLY A 38 6.73 -11.98 -12.90
C GLY A 38 6.52 -10.48 -12.80
N TYR A 39 5.27 -10.08 -12.66
CA TYR A 39 4.87 -8.68 -12.49
C TYR A 39 5.28 -8.13 -11.12
N LEU A 40 5.58 -6.84 -11.07
CA LEU A 40 5.89 -6.14 -9.82
C LEU A 40 4.63 -5.92 -8.98
N HIS A 41 4.77 -5.98 -7.67
CA HIS A 41 3.70 -5.72 -6.71
C HIS A 41 4.05 -4.55 -5.80
N ILE A 42 3.13 -4.12 -4.96
CA ILE A 42 3.27 -2.97 -4.06
C ILE A 42 4.53 -3.03 -3.15
N GLY A 43 5.01 -4.23 -2.82
CA GLY A 43 6.28 -4.40 -2.10
C GLY A 43 7.49 -3.99 -2.92
N HIS A 44 7.49 -4.27 -4.24
CA HIS A 44 8.53 -3.80 -5.15
C HIS A 44 8.44 -2.27 -5.35
N ALA A 45 7.23 -1.70 -5.37
CA ALA A 45 7.05 -0.25 -5.44
C ALA A 45 7.76 0.46 -4.28
N ALA A 46 7.73 -0.11 -3.05
CA ALA A 46 8.47 0.44 -1.92
C ALA A 46 10.00 0.44 -2.14
N SER A 47 10.55 -0.61 -2.75
CA SER A 47 11.98 -0.68 -3.11
C SER A 47 12.34 0.28 -4.25
N ILE A 48 11.46 0.42 -5.24
CA ILE A 48 11.62 1.40 -6.33
C ILE A 48 11.65 2.82 -5.75
N CYS A 49 10.62 3.18 -4.96
CA CYS A 49 10.55 4.50 -4.33
C CYS A 49 11.76 4.79 -3.44
N LEU A 50 12.29 3.78 -2.72
CA LEU A 50 13.51 3.94 -1.93
C LEU A 50 14.72 4.25 -2.81
N ASN A 51 15.05 3.38 -3.78
CA ASN A 51 16.27 3.51 -4.58
C ASN A 51 16.23 4.77 -5.46
N PHE A 52 15.12 4.99 -6.16
CA PHE A 52 14.98 6.16 -7.04
C PHE A 52 14.80 7.46 -6.24
N GLY A 53 14.07 7.43 -5.11
CA GLY A 53 13.95 8.58 -4.21
C GLY A 53 15.30 9.00 -3.61
N LEU A 54 16.17 8.06 -3.25
CA LEU A 54 17.54 8.36 -2.86
C LEU A 54 18.35 8.96 -4.04
N GLY A 55 18.16 8.41 -5.25
CA GLY A 55 18.76 8.98 -6.46
C GLY A 55 18.37 10.44 -6.68
N GLU A 56 17.09 10.76 -6.59
CA GLU A 56 16.55 12.13 -6.69
C GLU A 56 17.12 13.03 -5.57
N LYS A 57 17.06 12.57 -4.32
CA LYS A 57 17.50 13.33 -3.14
C LYS A 57 19.00 13.69 -3.17
N TYR A 58 19.84 12.74 -3.55
CA TYR A 58 21.31 12.92 -3.57
C TYR A 58 21.84 13.35 -4.93
N ASN A 59 20.98 13.47 -5.96
CA ASN A 59 21.36 13.67 -7.35
C ASN A 59 22.38 12.60 -7.82
N ALA A 60 22.07 11.34 -7.54
CA ALA A 60 22.89 10.17 -7.83
C ALA A 60 22.20 9.28 -8.87
N PRO A 61 22.95 8.66 -9.80
CA PRO A 61 22.37 7.75 -10.79
C PRO A 61 21.82 6.48 -10.14
N VAL A 62 20.70 6.01 -10.70
CA VAL A 62 20.07 4.73 -10.32
C VAL A 62 19.99 3.83 -11.54
N ASN A 63 20.60 2.64 -11.47
CA ASN A 63 20.55 1.66 -12.53
C ASN A 63 19.27 0.79 -12.39
N LEU A 64 18.68 0.41 -13.51
CA LEU A 64 17.76 -0.71 -13.60
C LEU A 64 18.57 -1.92 -14.08
N ARG A 65 18.80 -2.91 -13.20
CA ARG A 65 19.51 -4.13 -13.57
C ARG A 65 18.58 -5.33 -13.48
N PHE A 66 18.40 -6.01 -14.58
CA PHE A 66 17.72 -7.30 -14.60
C PHE A 66 18.66 -8.41 -14.13
N ASP A 67 18.31 -9.06 -13.02
CA ASP A 67 19.04 -10.24 -12.51
C ASP A 67 18.59 -11.49 -13.29
N ASP A 68 18.96 -11.55 -14.55
CA ASP A 68 18.55 -12.54 -15.53
C ASP A 68 19.51 -13.75 -15.57
N THR A 69 19.64 -14.45 -14.43
CA THR A 69 20.53 -15.62 -14.27
C THR A 69 19.84 -16.98 -14.35
N ASN A 70 18.52 -17.00 -14.62
CA ASN A 70 17.71 -18.21 -14.63
C ASN A 70 16.81 -18.32 -15.88
N PRO A 71 17.31 -18.85 -17.00
CA PRO A 71 16.57 -18.91 -18.26
C PRO A 71 15.29 -19.73 -18.20
N ALA A 72 15.07 -20.49 -17.12
CA ALA A 72 13.87 -21.31 -16.97
C ALA A 72 12.61 -20.52 -16.56
N LYS A 73 12.78 -19.29 -16.04
CA LYS A 73 11.68 -18.50 -15.44
C LYS A 73 11.53 -17.09 -16.02
N GLU A 74 12.51 -16.65 -16.83
CA GLU A 74 12.62 -15.28 -17.30
C GLU A 74 12.01 -15.14 -18.68
N GLU A 75 11.19 -14.09 -18.86
CA GLU A 75 10.46 -13.81 -20.10
C GLU A 75 10.49 -12.32 -20.42
N GLN A 76 10.53 -11.99 -21.72
CA GLN A 76 10.55 -10.62 -22.21
C GLN A 76 9.33 -9.82 -21.75
N GLU A 77 8.18 -10.48 -21.64
CA GLU A 77 6.95 -9.84 -21.14
C GLU A 77 7.17 -9.20 -19.76
N TYR A 78 7.89 -9.89 -18.86
CA TYR A 78 8.15 -9.35 -17.52
C TYR A 78 9.15 -8.20 -17.54
N VAL A 79 10.16 -8.24 -18.41
CA VAL A 79 11.08 -7.12 -18.62
C VAL A 79 10.29 -5.86 -19.03
N ASP A 80 9.41 -6.00 -20.01
CA ASP A 80 8.59 -4.88 -20.52
C ASP A 80 7.60 -4.36 -19.48
N ALA A 81 6.99 -5.26 -18.70
CA ALA A 81 6.08 -4.89 -17.61
C ALA A 81 6.81 -4.12 -16.50
N ILE A 82 8.00 -4.56 -16.09
CA ILE A 82 8.84 -3.91 -15.09
C ILE A 82 9.21 -2.48 -15.52
N LYS A 83 9.67 -2.32 -16.76
CA LYS A 83 9.99 -1.00 -17.32
C LYS A 83 8.78 -0.06 -17.31
N ARG A 84 7.62 -0.55 -17.76
CA ARG A 84 6.37 0.23 -17.75
C ARG A 84 5.98 0.65 -16.34
N ASP A 85 6.12 -0.23 -15.36
CA ASP A 85 5.74 0.04 -13.98
C ASP A 85 6.65 1.09 -13.33
N ILE A 86 7.97 1.05 -13.56
CA ILE A 86 8.92 2.06 -13.06
C ILE A 86 8.65 3.41 -13.72
N ALA A 87 8.49 3.44 -15.05
CA ALA A 87 8.18 4.66 -15.80
C ALA A 87 6.83 5.25 -15.37
N TRP A 88 5.81 4.41 -15.14
CA TRP A 88 4.52 4.85 -14.66
C TRP A 88 4.60 5.47 -13.25
N LEU A 89 5.46 4.93 -12.36
CA LEU A 89 5.72 5.54 -11.06
C LEU A 89 6.44 6.90 -11.16
N GLY A 90 6.82 7.36 -12.36
CA GLY A 90 7.44 8.64 -12.62
C GLY A 90 8.97 8.62 -12.52
N PHE A 91 9.60 7.45 -12.45
CA PHE A 91 11.04 7.32 -12.34
C PHE A 91 11.71 7.01 -13.68
N GLN A 92 12.96 7.47 -13.80
CA GLN A 92 13.84 7.19 -14.93
C GLN A 92 15.15 6.60 -14.40
N TRP A 93 15.64 5.54 -15.06
CA TRP A 93 16.91 4.93 -14.72
C TRP A 93 18.06 5.51 -15.56
N ALA A 94 19.24 5.54 -14.97
CA ALA A 94 20.43 6.06 -15.64
C ALA A 94 20.98 5.08 -16.67
N ASN A 95 21.06 3.80 -16.31
CA ASN A 95 21.50 2.72 -17.20
C ASN A 95 20.57 1.52 -17.05
N GLU A 96 20.33 0.84 -18.19
CA GLU A 96 19.68 -0.46 -18.22
C GLU A 96 20.75 -1.53 -18.34
N CYS A 97 20.84 -2.39 -17.33
CA CYS A 97 21.88 -3.41 -17.19
C CYS A 97 21.22 -4.78 -17.06
N TYR A 98 21.98 -5.79 -17.42
CA TYR A 98 21.58 -7.19 -17.28
C TYR A 98 22.72 -8.01 -16.70
N SER A 99 22.46 -8.92 -15.77
CA SER A 99 23.47 -9.84 -15.25
C SER A 99 24.07 -10.68 -16.36
N SER A 100 23.30 -10.99 -17.40
CA SER A 100 23.77 -11.70 -18.60
C SER A 100 24.83 -10.94 -19.42
N ASP A 101 24.92 -9.60 -19.31
CA ASP A 101 25.99 -8.81 -19.95
C ASP A 101 27.36 -9.12 -19.32
N TYR A 102 27.38 -9.64 -18.09
CA TYR A 102 28.58 -9.90 -17.31
C TYR A 102 28.93 -11.40 -17.24
N PHE A 103 28.23 -12.29 -17.92
CA PHE A 103 28.42 -13.74 -17.83
C PHE A 103 29.87 -14.15 -18.12
N GLN A 104 30.52 -13.54 -19.10
CA GLN A 104 31.94 -13.85 -19.38
C GLN A 104 32.85 -13.42 -18.23
N GLN A 105 32.66 -12.22 -17.68
CA GLN A 105 33.46 -11.74 -16.56
C GLN A 105 33.24 -12.58 -15.29
N LEU A 106 31.98 -12.96 -15.03
CA LEU A 106 31.64 -13.86 -13.90
C LEU A 106 32.29 -15.23 -14.06
N TYR A 107 32.34 -15.74 -15.29
CA TYR A 107 32.99 -16.97 -15.62
C TYR A 107 34.52 -16.90 -15.41
N ASP A 108 35.15 -15.82 -15.86
CA ASP A 108 36.60 -15.60 -15.73
C ASP A 108 36.99 -15.47 -14.24
N TRP A 109 36.21 -14.85 -13.41
CA TRP A 109 36.41 -14.82 -11.97
C TRP A 109 36.21 -16.22 -11.33
N ALA A 110 35.27 -16.99 -11.80
CA ALA A 110 35.08 -18.35 -11.33
C ALA A 110 36.31 -19.25 -11.69
N ILE A 111 36.87 -19.11 -12.89
CA ILE A 111 38.15 -19.74 -13.29
C ILE A 111 39.29 -19.30 -12.36
N GLN A 112 39.36 -18.00 -12.02
CA GLN A 112 40.36 -17.50 -11.05
C GLN A 112 40.23 -18.21 -9.70
N LEU A 113 39.00 -18.33 -9.16
CA LEU A 113 38.77 -19.00 -7.88
C LEU A 113 39.20 -20.48 -7.93
N ILE A 114 38.97 -21.19 -9.04
CA ILE A 114 39.42 -22.56 -9.21
C ILE A 114 40.94 -22.60 -9.17
N LYS A 115 41.63 -21.75 -9.93
CA LYS A 115 43.11 -21.67 -9.97
C LYS A 115 43.72 -21.37 -8.60
N GLU A 116 43.03 -20.60 -7.78
CA GLU A 116 43.43 -20.25 -6.42
C GLU A 116 43.06 -21.36 -5.40
N GLY A 117 42.41 -22.44 -5.82
CA GLY A 117 41.95 -23.49 -4.94
C GLY A 117 40.79 -23.11 -4.04
N LYS A 118 40.08 -22.03 -4.39
CA LYS A 118 38.90 -21.48 -3.68
C LYS A 118 37.55 -21.92 -4.26
N ALA A 119 37.57 -22.68 -5.33
CA ALA A 119 36.39 -23.34 -5.90
C ALA A 119 36.74 -24.71 -6.47
N TYR A 120 35.75 -25.56 -6.54
CA TYR A 120 35.90 -26.95 -7.06
C TYR A 120 34.61 -27.42 -7.76
N VAL A 121 34.75 -28.29 -8.72
CA VAL A 121 33.62 -28.94 -9.40
C VAL A 121 33.15 -30.12 -8.57
N ASP A 122 31.87 -30.11 -8.22
CA ASP A 122 31.17 -31.16 -7.48
C ASP A 122 30.20 -31.90 -8.42
N GLN A 123 29.97 -33.18 -8.15
CA GLN A 123 29.04 -34.01 -8.93
C GLN A 123 27.97 -34.68 -8.06
N GLN A 124 27.77 -34.13 -6.84
CA GLN A 124 26.72 -34.57 -5.93
C GLN A 124 25.37 -34.04 -6.32
N SER A 125 24.33 -34.81 -6.00
CA SER A 125 22.94 -34.37 -6.15
C SER A 125 22.58 -33.27 -5.13
N SER A 126 21.48 -32.56 -5.39
CA SER A 126 20.96 -31.54 -4.46
C SER A 126 20.65 -32.13 -3.09
N GLU A 127 20.17 -33.36 -3.02
CA GLU A 127 19.84 -34.08 -1.79
C GLU A 127 21.09 -34.40 -0.98
N GLU A 128 22.16 -34.90 -1.65
CA GLU A 128 23.44 -35.16 -1.00
C GLU A 128 24.08 -33.89 -0.44
N ILE A 129 24.08 -32.81 -1.20
CA ILE A 129 24.59 -31.50 -0.76
C ILE A 129 23.76 -30.96 0.44
N ALA A 130 22.42 -31.06 0.39
CA ALA A 130 21.56 -30.65 1.48
C ALA A 130 21.85 -31.47 2.76
N ALA A 131 22.02 -32.79 2.64
CA ALA A 131 22.36 -33.64 3.77
C ALA A 131 23.74 -33.31 4.38
N GLN A 132 24.73 -33.00 3.54
CA GLN A 132 26.07 -32.62 3.98
C GLN A 132 26.16 -31.25 4.66
N LYS A 133 25.28 -30.31 4.31
CA LYS A 133 25.28 -28.93 4.90
C LYS A 133 25.08 -28.95 6.42
N GLY A 134 24.51 -30.02 6.99
CA GLY A 134 24.19 -30.07 8.41
C GLY A 134 23.05 -29.10 8.81
N THR A 135 23.12 -28.58 10.04
CA THR A 135 22.14 -27.64 10.57
C THR A 135 22.85 -26.40 11.12
N PRO A 136 22.16 -25.31 11.47
CA PRO A 136 22.80 -24.15 12.09
C PRO A 136 23.59 -24.47 13.37
N THR A 137 23.24 -25.58 14.06
CA THR A 137 23.87 -26.01 15.31
C THR A 137 24.82 -27.20 15.15
N THR A 138 24.86 -27.83 13.98
CA THR A 138 25.78 -28.96 13.66
C THR A 138 26.57 -28.62 12.41
N ALA A 139 27.91 -28.78 12.47
CA ALA A 139 28.78 -28.58 11.34
C ALA A 139 28.38 -29.45 10.16
N GLY A 140 28.62 -28.96 8.95
CA GLY A 140 28.53 -29.76 7.75
C GLY A 140 29.75 -30.71 7.58
N THR A 141 29.69 -31.57 6.60
CA THR A 141 30.78 -32.47 6.20
C THR A 141 31.28 -32.09 4.83
N ASP A 142 32.60 -32.30 4.60
CA ASP A 142 33.20 -31.99 3.30
C ASP A 142 32.62 -32.87 2.19
N SER A 143 32.45 -32.31 1.00
CA SER A 143 32.19 -33.09 -0.20
C SER A 143 33.38 -34.02 -0.51
N PRO A 144 33.16 -35.26 -0.99
CA PRO A 144 34.25 -36.12 -1.47
C PRO A 144 35.04 -35.48 -2.63
N PHE A 145 34.47 -34.47 -3.30
CA PHE A 145 35.09 -33.76 -4.42
C PHE A 145 35.75 -32.43 -4.01
N ARG A 146 35.67 -32.05 -2.73
CA ARG A 146 36.18 -30.76 -2.22
C ARG A 146 37.67 -30.53 -2.46
N ASN A 147 38.42 -31.62 -2.52
CA ASN A 147 39.86 -31.61 -2.77
C ASN A 147 40.22 -32.12 -4.17
N ARG A 148 39.30 -32.06 -5.14
CA ARG A 148 39.57 -32.37 -6.55
C ARG A 148 40.71 -31.52 -7.05
N PRO A 149 41.65 -32.11 -7.85
CA PRO A 149 42.77 -31.38 -8.46
C PRO A 149 42.27 -30.15 -9.23
N ILE A 150 43.06 -29.07 -9.17
CA ILE A 150 42.69 -27.78 -9.83
C ILE A 150 42.53 -28.02 -11.35
N GLU A 151 43.44 -28.75 -11.97
CA GLU A 151 43.43 -29.03 -13.40
C GLU A 151 42.17 -29.81 -13.81
N GLU A 152 41.75 -30.78 -12.98
CA GLU A 152 40.52 -31.56 -13.23
C GLU A 152 39.26 -30.67 -13.07
N SER A 153 39.24 -29.79 -12.06
CA SER A 153 38.14 -28.85 -11.87
C SER A 153 38.06 -27.83 -13.02
N LEU A 154 39.18 -27.37 -13.56
CA LEU A 154 39.22 -26.47 -14.73
C LEU A 154 38.69 -27.17 -15.98
N ASP A 155 39.17 -28.41 -16.28
CA ASP A 155 38.70 -29.22 -17.42
C ASP A 155 37.19 -29.46 -17.35
N LEU A 156 36.69 -29.90 -16.20
CA LEU A 156 35.29 -30.18 -16.00
C LEU A 156 34.42 -28.88 -16.13
N PHE A 157 34.88 -27.76 -15.60
CA PHE A 157 34.14 -26.52 -15.67
C PHE A 157 34.06 -25.96 -17.10
N GLU A 158 35.11 -26.07 -17.88
CA GLU A 158 35.11 -25.75 -19.30
C GLU A 158 34.14 -26.65 -20.08
N ARG A 159 34.15 -27.97 -19.83
CA ARG A 159 33.23 -28.92 -20.45
C ARG A 159 31.79 -28.71 -20.03
N MET A 160 31.53 -28.25 -18.78
CA MET A 160 30.20 -27.80 -18.35
C MET A 160 29.71 -26.62 -19.20
N LYS A 161 30.59 -25.64 -19.45
CA LYS A 161 30.29 -24.48 -20.31
C LYS A 161 29.97 -24.91 -21.75
N ASN A 162 30.72 -25.86 -22.26
CA ASN A 162 30.57 -26.39 -23.63
C ASN A 162 29.34 -27.30 -23.82
N GLY A 163 28.55 -27.54 -22.75
CA GLY A 163 27.31 -28.33 -22.82
C GLY A 163 27.51 -29.85 -22.95
N GLU A 164 28.66 -30.36 -22.54
CA GLU A 164 28.95 -31.79 -22.62
C GLU A 164 28.20 -32.64 -21.60
N PHE A 165 27.59 -31.98 -20.58
CA PHE A 165 26.97 -32.66 -19.47
C PHE A 165 25.48 -32.38 -19.35
N ALA A 166 24.75 -33.36 -18.82
CA ALA A 166 23.31 -33.17 -18.52
C ALA A 166 23.09 -32.21 -17.34
N ALA A 167 21.94 -31.57 -17.31
CA ALA A 167 21.53 -30.75 -16.17
C ALA A 167 21.57 -31.57 -14.86
N GLY A 168 22.13 -30.98 -13.81
CA GLY A 168 22.21 -31.59 -12.49
C GLY A 168 23.38 -32.59 -12.29
N SER A 169 24.20 -32.89 -13.34
CA SER A 169 25.31 -33.82 -13.21
C SER A 169 26.56 -33.25 -12.56
N TYR A 170 26.80 -31.97 -12.78
CA TYR A 170 27.92 -31.22 -12.21
C TYR A 170 27.49 -29.83 -11.81
N LEU A 171 28.18 -29.26 -10.83
CA LEU A 171 28.03 -27.87 -10.39
C LEU A 171 29.38 -27.34 -9.88
N LEU A 172 29.57 -26.04 -9.88
CA LEU A 172 30.73 -25.40 -9.28
C LEU A 172 30.37 -24.91 -7.90
N ARG A 173 31.21 -25.22 -6.90
CA ARG A 173 31.05 -24.73 -5.52
C ARG A 173 32.25 -23.91 -5.09
N ALA A 174 31.98 -22.86 -4.29
CA ALA A 174 33.04 -22.16 -3.54
C ALA A 174 33.58 -23.11 -2.44
N LYS A 175 34.86 -22.99 -2.12
CA LYS A 175 35.51 -23.70 -1.02
C LYS A 175 35.76 -22.72 0.12
N ILE A 176 34.84 -22.72 1.09
CA ILE A 176 34.88 -21.75 2.21
C ILE A 176 35.03 -22.48 3.55
N ASP A 177 33.94 -22.71 4.28
CA ASP A 177 33.96 -23.32 5.61
C ASP A 177 32.69 -24.14 5.87
N MET A 178 32.81 -25.48 5.86
CA MET A 178 31.70 -26.38 6.14
C MET A 178 31.27 -26.37 7.63
N ALA A 179 32.05 -25.77 8.52
CA ALA A 179 31.72 -25.65 9.96
C ALA A 179 31.09 -24.28 10.30
N SER A 180 31.02 -23.35 9.35
CA SER A 180 30.46 -22.02 9.60
C SER A 180 29.06 -22.07 10.21
N PRO A 181 28.73 -21.27 11.24
CA PRO A 181 27.37 -21.15 11.76
C PRO A 181 26.41 -20.54 10.71
N ASN A 182 26.92 -19.77 9.76
CA ASN A 182 26.17 -19.26 8.63
C ASN A 182 26.10 -20.31 7.51
N MET A 183 24.92 -20.87 7.30
CA MET A 183 24.68 -21.92 6.30
C MET A 183 25.03 -21.51 4.86
N HIS A 184 25.03 -20.19 4.56
CA HIS A 184 25.41 -19.66 3.24
C HIS A 184 26.91 -19.75 2.99
N MET A 185 27.74 -19.81 4.03
CA MET A 185 29.20 -19.95 3.94
C MET A 185 29.66 -21.39 3.78
N ARG A 186 28.74 -22.39 3.86
CA ARG A 186 29.07 -23.81 3.75
C ARG A 186 29.13 -24.23 2.29
N ASP A 187 30.26 -23.97 1.66
CA ASP A 187 30.59 -24.29 0.26
C ASP A 187 29.39 -24.06 -0.68
N PRO A 188 28.95 -22.82 -0.89
CA PRO A 188 27.80 -22.51 -1.73
C PRO A 188 28.03 -22.79 -3.19
N ILE A 189 26.94 -23.03 -3.92
CA ILE A 189 26.98 -23.24 -5.37
C ILE A 189 27.21 -21.92 -6.08
N LEU A 190 28.17 -21.88 -7.00
CA LEU A 190 28.46 -20.74 -7.88
C LEU A 190 27.76 -20.86 -9.23
N TYR A 191 27.86 -22.05 -9.86
CA TYR A 191 27.30 -22.35 -11.18
C TYR A 191 26.56 -23.67 -11.19
N ARG A 192 25.52 -23.72 -12.01
CA ARG A 192 24.71 -24.90 -12.31
C ARG A 192 24.54 -25.07 -13.82
N ILE A 193 24.32 -26.30 -14.29
CA ILE A 193 24.00 -26.60 -15.69
C ILE A 193 22.50 -26.47 -15.90
N ILE A 194 22.08 -25.66 -16.87
CA ILE A 194 20.67 -25.49 -17.31
C ILE A 194 20.68 -25.58 -18.84
N ASN A 195 20.10 -26.64 -19.39
CA ASN A 195 20.02 -26.85 -20.84
C ASN A 195 18.74 -26.17 -21.40
N LYS A 196 18.67 -24.82 -21.31
CA LYS A 196 17.60 -23.99 -21.84
C LYS A 196 18.19 -22.72 -22.43
N ALA A 197 17.69 -22.30 -23.59
CA ALA A 197 18.10 -21.05 -24.20
C ALA A 197 17.70 -19.86 -23.30
N HIS A 198 18.62 -18.93 -23.13
CA HIS A 198 18.42 -17.69 -22.39
C HIS A 198 17.76 -16.63 -23.30
N HIS A 199 16.86 -15.81 -22.76
CA HIS A 199 16.10 -14.84 -23.52
C HIS A 199 16.96 -13.79 -24.26
N ARG A 200 18.19 -13.49 -23.79
CA ARG A 200 19.13 -12.56 -24.43
C ARG A 200 20.33 -13.25 -25.08
N THR A 201 20.96 -14.19 -24.41
CA THR A 201 22.20 -14.84 -24.92
C THR A 201 21.93 -16.12 -25.72
N GLY A 202 20.67 -16.50 -25.89
CA GLY A 202 20.33 -17.70 -26.66
C GLY A 202 20.95 -18.96 -26.09
N SER A 203 21.65 -19.71 -26.92
CA SER A 203 22.33 -21.00 -26.55
C SER A 203 23.83 -20.85 -26.30
N ASP A 204 24.35 -19.62 -26.13
CA ASP A 204 25.80 -19.40 -25.95
C ASP A 204 26.30 -19.92 -24.59
N TRP A 205 25.39 -20.10 -23.62
CA TRP A 205 25.69 -20.58 -22.29
C TRP A 205 24.89 -21.85 -21.96
N CYS A 206 25.54 -22.84 -21.37
CA CYS A 206 24.92 -24.04 -20.80
C CYS A 206 25.03 -24.09 -19.28
N ILE A 207 25.83 -23.17 -18.69
CA ILE A 207 25.97 -22.97 -17.26
C ILE A 207 25.52 -21.58 -16.88
N TYR A 208 24.88 -21.46 -15.74
CA TYR A 208 24.36 -20.20 -15.26
C TYR A 208 24.80 -19.96 -13.81
N PRO A 209 25.20 -18.72 -13.47
CA PRO A 209 25.59 -18.38 -12.12
C PRO A 209 24.40 -18.47 -11.19
N MET A 210 24.66 -18.77 -9.93
CA MET A 210 23.66 -18.60 -8.87
C MET A 210 23.55 -17.13 -8.50
N TYR A 211 22.39 -16.74 -7.95
CA TYR A 211 22.10 -15.37 -7.53
C TYR A 211 23.22 -14.79 -6.65
N ASP A 212 23.63 -15.50 -5.61
CA ASP A 212 24.64 -15.01 -4.67
C ASP A 212 26.02 -14.75 -5.34
N TRP A 213 26.35 -15.52 -6.37
CA TRP A 213 27.57 -15.29 -7.15
C TRP A 213 27.44 -14.09 -8.10
N ALA A 214 26.32 -13.95 -8.79
CA ALA A 214 26.14 -12.90 -9.81
C ALA A 214 25.88 -11.53 -9.19
N HIS A 215 25.10 -11.47 -8.10
CA HIS A 215 24.53 -10.23 -7.57
C HIS A 215 25.59 -9.22 -7.11
N GLY A 216 26.49 -9.61 -6.22
CA GLY A 216 27.54 -8.73 -5.68
C GLY A 216 28.55 -8.30 -6.73
N GLN A 217 28.90 -9.21 -7.66
CA GLN A 217 29.83 -8.93 -8.74
C GLN A 217 29.23 -8.00 -9.79
N SER A 218 27.93 -8.13 -10.10
CA SER A 218 27.22 -7.18 -10.95
C SER A 218 27.17 -5.79 -10.30
N ASP A 219 26.91 -5.70 -8.99
CA ASP A 219 27.02 -4.44 -8.24
C ASP A 219 28.42 -3.81 -8.36
N TYR A 220 29.47 -4.66 -8.32
CA TYR A 220 30.85 -4.24 -8.44
C TYR A 220 31.20 -3.73 -9.85
N VAL A 221 30.79 -4.46 -10.89
CA VAL A 221 30.99 -4.03 -12.29
C VAL A 221 30.31 -2.69 -12.56
N GLU A 222 29.08 -2.52 -12.04
CA GLU A 222 28.28 -1.30 -12.21
C GLU A 222 28.72 -0.16 -11.26
N GLN A 223 29.68 -0.41 -10.36
CA GLN A 223 30.15 0.55 -9.36
C GLN A 223 29.00 1.08 -8.47
N VAL A 224 28.10 0.20 -8.06
CA VAL A 224 27.03 0.51 -7.10
C VAL A 224 27.65 0.76 -5.73
N SER A 225 27.34 1.90 -5.12
CA SER A 225 27.92 2.27 -3.81
C SER A 225 27.18 1.61 -2.65
N HIS A 226 25.86 1.74 -2.65
CA HIS A 226 24.97 1.22 -1.62
C HIS A 226 24.01 0.24 -2.26
N SER A 227 24.27 -1.04 -2.02
CA SER A 227 23.49 -2.17 -2.51
C SER A 227 22.32 -2.42 -1.56
N LEU A 228 21.14 -1.86 -1.86
CA LEU A 228 19.97 -1.97 -1.00
C LEU A 228 19.15 -3.22 -1.35
N CYS A 229 18.84 -4.06 -0.35
CA CYS A 229 18.06 -5.27 -0.50
C CYS A 229 17.16 -5.52 0.72
N THR A 230 16.29 -6.53 0.66
CA THR A 230 15.41 -6.87 1.77
C THR A 230 16.08 -7.71 2.85
N LEU A 231 15.50 -7.75 4.07
CA LEU A 231 16.08 -8.45 5.24
C LEU A 231 16.31 -9.94 5.01
N GLU A 232 15.63 -10.56 4.07
CA GLU A 232 15.85 -11.97 3.71
C GLU A 232 17.29 -12.23 3.23
N PHE A 233 17.97 -11.22 2.69
CA PHE A 233 19.37 -11.29 2.27
C PHE A 233 20.38 -10.95 3.36
N LYS A 234 19.94 -10.70 4.59
CA LYS A 234 20.85 -10.34 5.69
C LYS A 234 21.88 -11.43 5.98
N ALA A 235 21.46 -12.71 5.94
CA ALA A 235 22.36 -13.84 6.14
C ALA A 235 23.32 -14.04 4.94
N HIS A 236 22.98 -13.52 3.76
CA HIS A 236 23.81 -13.59 2.56
C HIS A 236 24.93 -12.55 2.53
N ARG A 237 24.87 -11.49 3.37
CA ARG A 237 25.86 -10.39 3.35
C ARG A 237 27.29 -10.87 3.55
N GLU A 238 27.52 -11.83 4.46
CA GLU A 238 28.84 -12.40 4.70
C GLU A 238 29.41 -13.07 3.44
N LEU A 239 28.55 -13.77 2.72
CA LEU A 239 28.91 -14.40 1.45
C LEU A 239 29.13 -13.37 0.34
N TYR A 240 28.28 -12.33 0.28
CA TYR A 240 28.46 -11.19 -0.63
C TYR A 240 29.83 -10.52 -0.43
N ASP A 241 30.20 -10.24 0.81
CA ASP A 241 31.49 -9.66 1.15
C ASP A 241 32.63 -10.63 0.82
N TRP A 242 32.50 -11.91 1.12
CA TRP A 242 33.51 -12.91 0.79
C TRP A 242 33.81 -12.99 -0.71
N TYR A 243 32.77 -13.00 -1.55
CA TYR A 243 32.96 -13.01 -3.01
C TYR A 243 33.68 -11.75 -3.50
N LEU A 244 33.28 -10.59 -3.03
CA LEU A 244 33.94 -9.34 -3.40
C LEU A 244 35.42 -9.32 -2.98
N ASP A 245 35.76 -9.86 -1.81
CA ASP A 245 37.16 -9.93 -1.32
C ASP A 245 38.06 -10.79 -2.23
N GLN A 246 37.45 -11.71 -3.03
CA GLN A 246 38.22 -12.52 -3.97
C GLN A 246 38.58 -11.80 -5.28
N ILE A 247 37.79 -10.79 -5.66
CA ILE A 247 37.90 -10.14 -6.98
C ILE A 247 38.23 -8.62 -6.88
N TYR A 248 38.23 -8.09 -5.67
CA TYR A 248 38.33 -6.64 -5.45
C TYR A 248 39.68 -6.05 -5.92
N ASP A 249 39.58 -4.99 -6.74
CA ASP A 249 40.66 -4.10 -7.09
C ASP A 249 40.53 -2.78 -6.29
N SER A 250 41.57 -2.40 -5.56
CA SER A 250 41.57 -1.21 -4.72
C SER A 250 41.39 0.12 -5.49
N ASN A 251 41.49 0.11 -6.81
CA ASN A 251 41.26 1.25 -7.67
C ASN A 251 39.77 1.47 -7.99
N LEU A 252 38.91 0.50 -7.67
CA LEU A 252 37.49 0.53 -7.94
C LEU A 252 36.66 0.63 -6.65
N LEU A 253 35.44 1.10 -6.75
CA LEU A 253 34.52 1.18 -5.63
C LEU A 253 34.09 -0.23 -5.20
N ARG A 254 34.22 -0.52 -3.90
CA ARG A 254 33.68 -1.76 -3.31
C ARG A 254 32.25 -1.53 -2.85
N PRO A 255 31.24 -2.19 -3.43
CA PRO A 255 29.84 -2.09 -3.01
C PRO A 255 29.64 -2.50 -1.55
N LYS A 256 28.65 -1.90 -0.90
CA LYS A 256 28.24 -2.26 0.47
C LYS A 256 26.76 -2.65 0.50
N GLN A 257 26.48 -3.89 0.85
CA GLN A 257 25.10 -4.35 1.02
C GLN A 257 24.46 -3.79 2.29
N ARG A 258 23.21 -3.31 2.19
CA ARG A 258 22.39 -2.80 3.30
C ARG A 258 20.98 -3.30 3.18
N GLU A 259 20.42 -3.82 4.27
CA GLU A 259 19.11 -4.45 4.24
C GLU A 259 18.07 -3.61 4.97
N PHE A 260 16.86 -3.66 4.41
CA PHE A 260 15.65 -3.06 4.98
C PHE A 260 14.49 -4.06 4.97
N ALA A 261 13.48 -3.83 5.81
CA ALA A 261 12.33 -4.71 5.91
C ALA A 261 11.49 -4.73 4.63
N ARG A 262 11.08 -5.92 4.22
CA ARG A 262 10.11 -6.11 3.14
C ARG A 262 8.78 -5.44 3.51
N ARG A 263 8.12 -4.82 2.54
CA ARG A 263 6.76 -4.30 2.70
C ARG A 263 5.75 -5.44 2.58
N ASN A 264 5.06 -5.73 3.67
CA ASN A 264 3.90 -6.61 3.68
C ASN A 264 2.63 -5.77 3.86
N LEU A 265 1.52 -6.21 3.25
CA LEU A 265 0.24 -5.53 3.29
C LEU A 265 -0.81 -6.48 3.86
N SER A 266 -1.67 -5.98 4.77
CA SER A 266 -2.78 -6.78 5.31
C SER A 266 -3.77 -7.16 4.22
N TYR A 267 -4.47 -8.29 4.42
CA TYR A 267 -5.47 -8.84 3.50
C TYR A 267 -4.93 -9.15 2.09
N THR A 268 -3.64 -9.49 2.00
CA THR A 268 -2.94 -9.60 0.72
C THR A 268 -1.87 -10.68 0.80
N VAL A 269 -1.67 -11.43 -0.27
CA VAL A 269 -0.49 -12.28 -0.46
C VAL A 269 0.52 -11.57 -1.36
N MET A 270 1.81 -11.65 -0.98
CA MET A 270 2.91 -10.95 -1.68
C MET A 270 3.88 -11.92 -2.38
N SER A 271 3.67 -13.23 -2.23
CA SER A 271 4.48 -14.25 -2.88
C SER A 271 4.15 -14.36 -4.37
N LYS A 272 5.13 -14.16 -5.27
CA LYS A 272 4.95 -14.34 -6.73
C LYS A 272 4.34 -15.69 -7.08
N ARG A 273 4.77 -16.79 -6.42
CA ARG A 273 4.21 -18.12 -6.63
C ARG A 273 2.70 -18.18 -6.32
N LYS A 274 2.29 -17.59 -5.19
CA LYS A 274 0.87 -17.56 -4.80
C LYS A 274 0.05 -16.66 -5.72
N LEU A 275 0.60 -15.52 -6.15
CA LEU A 275 -0.05 -14.65 -7.13
C LEU A 275 -0.22 -15.34 -8.48
N LEU A 276 0.80 -16.08 -8.95
CA LEU A 276 0.71 -16.90 -10.16
C LEU A 276 -0.38 -17.98 -10.03
N GLU A 277 -0.48 -18.61 -8.87
CA GLU A 277 -1.52 -19.63 -8.58
C GLU A 277 -2.94 -19.05 -8.69
N LEU A 278 -3.17 -17.80 -8.24
CA LEU A 278 -4.46 -17.12 -8.40
C LEU A 278 -4.83 -16.94 -9.88
N VAL A 279 -3.85 -16.58 -10.72
CA VAL A 279 -4.03 -16.43 -12.17
C VAL A 279 -4.29 -17.79 -12.83
N GLN A 280 -3.47 -18.79 -12.53
CA GLN A 280 -3.59 -20.13 -13.11
C GLN A 280 -4.92 -20.83 -12.76
N LYS A 281 -5.44 -20.57 -11.57
CA LYS A 281 -6.73 -21.09 -11.10
C LYS A 281 -7.93 -20.26 -11.54
N ASN A 282 -7.72 -19.19 -12.34
CA ASN A 282 -8.76 -18.27 -12.80
C ASN A 282 -9.57 -17.62 -11.66
N ILE A 283 -8.97 -17.43 -10.48
CA ILE A 283 -9.58 -16.69 -9.36
C ILE A 283 -9.57 -15.19 -9.68
N VAL A 284 -8.55 -14.75 -10.40
CA VAL A 284 -8.40 -13.42 -10.96
C VAL A 284 -8.23 -13.52 -12.48
N SER A 285 -8.56 -12.44 -13.20
CA SER A 285 -8.54 -12.40 -14.67
C SER A 285 -7.11 -12.38 -15.28
N GLY A 286 -6.12 -12.02 -14.49
CA GLY A 286 -4.72 -11.92 -14.92
C GLY A 286 -3.87 -11.16 -13.92
N TRP A 287 -2.63 -10.88 -14.29
CA TRP A 287 -1.69 -10.13 -13.46
C TRP A 287 -2.12 -8.67 -13.23
N ASP A 288 -2.94 -8.12 -14.10
CA ASP A 288 -3.49 -6.77 -14.04
C ASP A 288 -4.92 -6.71 -13.46
N ASP A 289 -5.43 -7.82 -12.90
CA ASP A 289 -6.72 -7.81 -12.23
C ASP A 289 -6.74 -6.75 -11.12
N PRO A 290 -7.75 -5.85 -11.08
CA PRO A 290 -7.84 -4.78 -10.09
C PRO A 290 -7.86 -5.21 -8.61
N ARG A 291 -8.02 -6.51 -8.32
CA ARG A 291 -7.93 -7.09 -6.97
C ARG A 291 -6.52 -7.55 -6.59
N MET A 292 -5.62 -7.61 -7.58
CA MET A 292 -4.23 -8.00 -7.37
C MET A 292 -3.40 -6.86 -6.78
N PRO A 293 -2.42 -7.15 -5.90
CA PRO A 293 -1.51 -6.15 -5.34
C PRO A 293 -0.38 -5.75 -6.32
N THR A 294 -0.46 -6.17 -7.57
CA THR A 294 0.50 -5.81 -8.62
C THR A 294 0.37 -4.34 -8.97
N ILE A 295 1.47 -3.71 -9.40
CA ILE A 295 1.44 -2.30 -9.84
C ILE A 295 0.50 -2.15 -11.04
N SER A 296 0.50 -3.09 -11.98
CA SER A 296 -0.42 -3.11 -13.11
C SER A 296 -1.89 -3.27 -12.69
N GLY A 297 -2.19 -4.11 -11.71
CA GLY A 297 -3.54 -4.25 -11.15
C GLY A 297 -4.02 -2.98 -10.43
N LEU A 298 -3.15 -2.39 -9.61
CA LEU A 298 -3.45 -1.13 -8.93
C LEU A 298 -3.68 0.01 -9.95
N ARG A 299 -2.83 0.12 -10.98
CA ARG A 299 -3.00 1.09 -12.08
C ARG A 299 -4.33 0.91 -12.80
N ARG A 300 -4.69 -0.32 -13.18
CA ARG A 300 -5.97 -0.64 -13.83
C ARG A 300 -7.17 -0.35 -12.93
N ARG A 301 -7.01 -0.52 -11.60
CA ARG A 301 -8.02 -0.12 -10.61
C ARG A 301 -8.17 1.39 -10.48
N GLY A 302 -7.22 2.18 -10.97
CA GLY A 302 -7.26 3.65 -10.94
C GLY A 302 -6.39 4.30 -9.86
N TYR A 303 -5.44 3.56 -9.27
CA TYR A 303 -4.41 4.16 -8.44
C TYR A 303 -3.51 5.07 -9.26
N THR A 304 -2.96 6.09 -8.63
CA THR A 304 -2.06 7.06 -9.25
C THR A 304 -0.62 6.85 -8.79
N PRO A 305 0.38 7.24 -9.58
CA PRO A 305 1.78 7.23 -9.15
C PRO A 305 2.00 7.96 -7.82
N ASP A 306 1.42 9.16 -7.68
CA ASP A 306 1.57 9.98 -6.49
C ASP A 306 0.99 9.31 -5.23
N SER A 307 -0.12 8.60 -5.36
CA SER A 307 -0.70 7.84 -4.25
C SER A 307 0.19 6.70 -3.78
N ILE A 308 0.87 6.00 -4.71
CA ILE A 308 1.79 4.90 -4.40
C ILE A 308 3.09 5.43 -3.78
N ARG A 309 3.65 6.52 -4.33
CA ARG A 309 4.83 7.20 -3.77
C ARG A 309 4.53 7.69 -2.36
N LYS A 310 3.41 8.40 -2.16
CA LYS A 310 2.95 8.85 -0.84
C LYS A 310 2.73 7.72 0.16
N PHE A 311 2.15 6.61 -0.29
CA PHE A 311 2.01 5.42 0.54
C PHE A 311 3.38 4.89 1.00
N SER A 312 4.36 4.83 0.08
CA SER A 312 5.72 4.38 0.39
C SER A 312 6.39 5.29 1.43
N ASP A 313 6.23 6.61 1.29
CA ASP A 313 6.79 7.60 2.21
C ASP A 313 6.15 7.51 3.61
N LEU A 314 4.81 7.49 3.69
CA LEU A 314 4.09 7.43 4.96
C LEU A 314 4.30 6.11 5.70
N ALA A 315 4.38 5.00 4.99
CA ALA A 315 4.67 3.71 5.57
C ALA A 315 6.14 3.59 6.02
N GLY A 316 7.03 4.42 5.45
CA GLY A 316 8.44 4.53 5.82
C GLY A 316 9.24 3.26 5.58
N ILE A 317 10.50 3.26 6.03
CA ILE A 317 11.44 2.15 5.90
C ILE A 317 11.83 1.67 7.29
N SER A 318 11.75 0.35 7.51
CA SER A 318 11.97 -0.29 8.81
C SER A 318 13.16 -1.24 8.78
N LYS A 319 13.80 -1.44 9.94
CA LYS A 319 14.79 -2.50 10.19
C LYS A 319 14.16 -3.82 10.68
N ARG A 320 12.84 -3.87 10.82
CA ARG A 320 12.10 -5.05 11.29
C ARG A 320 10.89 -5.26 10.39
N ASP A 321 10.62 -6.51 10.05
CA ASP A 321 9.44 -6.87 9.28
C ASP A 321 8.18 -6.42 10.01
N ASN A 322 7.26 -5.83 9.26
CA ASN A 322 5.96 -5.39 9.73
C ASN A 322 4.92 -5.56 8.62
N VAL A 323 3.66 -5.60 9.04
CA VAL A 323 2.51 -5.58 8.13
C VAL A 323 1.92 -4.18 8.16
N THR A 324 1.83 -3.55 7.00
CA THR A 324 1.15 -2.26 6.84
C THR A 324 -0.33 -2.51 6.57
N ASP A 325 -1.21 -1.80 7.28
CA ASP A 325 -2.64 -1.89 7.03
C ASP A 325 -2.96 -1.35 5.62
N VAL A 326 -3.72 -2.11 4.83
CA VAL A 326 -4.15 -1.72 3.49
C VAL A 326 -4.97 -0.43 3.48
N SER A 327 -5.62 -0.08 4.59
CA SER A 327 -6.36 1.18 4.72
C SER A 327 -5.48 2.42 4.56
N LEU A 328 -4.17 2.33 4.85
CA LEU A 328 -3.21 3.41 4.57
C LEU A 328 -3.04 3.63 3.06
N LEU A 329 -2.96 2.56 2.28
CA LEU A 329 -2.90 2.66 0.82
C LEU A 329 -4.19 3.27 0.26
N GLU A 330 -5.35 2.81 0.77
CA GLU A 330 -6.66 3.39 0.42
C GLU A 330 -6.80 4.85 0.84
N PHE A 331 -6.24 5.24 1.97
CA PHE A 331 -6.18 6.63 2.41
C PHE A 331 -5.37 7.49 1.43
N CYS A 332 -4.20 7.04 1.00
CA CYS A 332 -3.35 7.79 0.09
C CYS A 332 -4.03 8.07 -1.25
N ILE A 333 -4.70 7.06 -1.82
CA ILE A 333 -5.42 7.25 -3.09
C ILE A 333 -6.67 8.14 -2.92
N ARG A 334 -7.43 8.01 -1.82
CA ARG A 334 -8.56 8.91 -1.55
C ARG A 334 -8.14 10.37 -1.44
N GLU A 335 -7.03 10.63 -0.75
CA GLU A 335 -6.52 11.98 -0.57
C GLU A 335 -6.05 12.61 -1.88
N ASP A 336 -5.41 11.81 -2.73
CA ASP A 336 -4.99 12.25 -4.06
C ASP A 336 -6.20 12.51 -4.97
N LEU A 337 -7.11 11.55 -5.09
CA LEU A 337 -8.29 11.67 -5.94
C LEU A 337 -9.28 12.74 -5.44
N ASN A 338 -9.30 13.05 -4.14
CA ASN A 338 -10.10 14.18 -3.67
C ASN A 338 -9.66 15.51 -4.27
N LYS A 339 -8.38 15.65 -4.56
CA LYS A 339 -7.81 16.86 -5.16
C LYS A 339 -7.90 16.86 -6.69
N THR A 340 -7.75 15.68 -7.32
CA THR A 340 -7.49 15.59 -8.76
C THR A 340 -8.71 15.12 -9.58
N ALA A 341 -9.61 14.31 -9.00
CA ALA A 341 -10.70 13.69 -9.73
C ALA A 341 -11.82 14.66 -10.08
N THR A 342 -12.32 14.57 -11.32
CA THR A 342 -13.51 15.31 -11.78
C THR A 342 -14.76 14.77 -11.11
N ARG A 343 -15.60 15.67 -10.56
CA ARG A 343 -16.89 15.32 -9.94
C ARG A 343 -17.93 15.12 -11.02
N VAL A 344 -18.53 13.95 -11.06
CA VAL A 344 -19.55 13.58 -12.05
C VAL A 344 -20.71 12.86 -11.38
N MET A 345 -21.84 12.76 -12.06
CA MET A 345 -22.99 12.02 -11.58
C MET A 345 -23.16 10.71 -12.31
N GLY A 346 -23.41 9.64 -11.57
CA GLY A 346 -23.74 8.32 -12.07
C GLY A 346 -24.70 7.64 -11.10
N VAL A 347 -25.63 6.86 -11.61
CA VAL A 347 -26.64 6.11 -10.85
C VAL A 347 -26.42 4.63 -11.11
N LEU A 348 -26.08 3.88 -10.06
CA LEU A 348 -25.72 2.46 -10.14
C LEU A 348 -26.93 1.53 -9.94
N ASN A 349 -27.89 1.93 -9.09
CA ASN A 349 -29.13 1.20 -8.84
C ASN A 349 -30.33 2.12 -9.11
N PRO A 350 -30.74 2.27 -10.39
CA PRO A 350 -31.67 3.32 -10.78
C PRO A 350 -33.10 3.04 -10.34
N VAL A 351 -33.80 4.11 -9.98
CA VAL A 351 -35.25 4.21 -9.98
C VAL A 351 -35.66 5.48 -10.72
N LYS A 352 -36.71 5.38 -11.52
CA LYS A 352 -37.23 6.50 -12.32
C LYS A 352 -37.88 7.56 -11.42
N LEU A 353 -37.58 8.82 -11.64
CA LEU A 353 -38.17 9.97 -11.01
C LEU A 353 -38.77 10.88 -12.10
N VAL A 354 -40.03 11.22 -11.98
CA VAL A 354 -40.77 12.05 -12.93
C VAL A 354 -41.15 13.37 -12.26
N ILE A 355 -40.69 14.49 -12.83
CA ILE A 355 -41.02 15.83 -12.37
C ILE A 355 -42.29 16.27 -13.08
N THR A 356 -43.46 16.13 -12.42
CA THR A 356 -44.79 16.24 -13.04
C THR A 356 -45.12 17.62 -13.55
N ASN A 357 -44.60 18.69 -12.91
CA ASN A 357 -44.78 20.09 -13.30
C ASN A 357 -43.62 20.65 -14.14
N TYR A 358 -42.64 19.82 -14.59
CA TYR A 358 -41.63 20.25 -15.58
C TYR A 358 -42.20 20.08 -16.97
N PRO A 359 -42.02 21.07 -17.87
CA PRO A 359 -42.61 21.02 -19.22
C PRO A 359 -42.18 19.79 -20.00
N GLU A 360 -43.15 19.17 -20.65
CA GLU A 360 -42.90 17.96 -21.48
C GLU A 360 -42.02 18.29 -22.68
N GLY A 361 -41.08 17.43 -23.02
CA GLY A 361 -40.13 17.62 -24.11
C GLY A 361 -39.13 18.77 -23.93
N LYS A 362 -39.13 19.44 -22.77
CA LYS A 362 -38.12 20.45 -22.43
C LYS A 362 -36.87 19.78 -21.84
N SER A 363 -35.71 20.20 -22.36
CA SER A 363 -34.42 19.91 -21.75
C SER A 363 -33.65 21.23 -21.57
N GLU A 364 -32.83 21.31 -20.54
CA GLU A 364 -31.94 22.46 -20.28
C GLU A 364 -30.56 21.99 -19.84
N ILE A 365 -29.56 22.81 -20.10
CA ILE A 365 -28.17 22.53 -19.68
C ILE A 365 -27.88 23.26 -18.36
N LEU A 366 -27.48 22.50 -17.36
CA LEU A 366 -27.00 22.99 -16.09
C LEU A 366 -25.48 22.90 -16.05
N GLN A 367 -24.84 23.72 -15.22
CA GLN A 367 -23.40 23.72 -15.01
C GLN A 367 -23.07 23.00 -13.69
N MET A 368 -22.15 22.05 -13.77
CA MET A 368 -21.61 21.40 -12.59
C MET A 368 -20.12 21.66 -12.46
N GLU A 369 -19.68 22.02 -11.26
CA GLU A 369 -18.28 22.26 -10.93
C GLU A 369 -17.47 20.96 -11.02
N ASN A 370 -16.35 21.01 -11.76
CA ASN A 370 -15.50 19.84 -11.97
C ASN A 370 -14.81 19.37 -10.67
N ASN A 371 -14.28 20.28 -9.89
CA ASN A 371 -13.69 19.94 -8.60
C ASN A 371 -13.67 21.14 -7.64
N PRO A 372 -14.44 21.12 -6.54
CA PRO A 372 -14.49 22.23 -5.59
C PRO A 372 -13.19 22.46 -4.79
N GLU A 373 -12.27 21.49 -4.78
CA GLU A 373 -10.95 21.62 -4.15
C GLU A 373 -9.94 22.37 -5.05
N GLN A 374 -10.29 22.60 -6.32
CA GLN A 374 -9.47 23.30 -7.32
C GLN A 374 -10.23 24.46 -7.93
N ALA A 375 -9.89 25.69 -7.54
CA ALA A 375 -10.59 26.92 -7.98
C ALA A 375 -10.65 27.06 -9.53
N ASP A 376 -9.64 26.56 -10.24
CA ASP A 376 -9.52 26.69 -11.69
C ASP A 376 -9.97 25.43 -12.46
N SER A 377 -10.64 24.48 -11.81
CA SER A 377 -11.08 23.23 -12.44
C SER A 377 -12.17 23.41 -13.50
N GLY A 378 -12.87 24.56 -13.47
CA GLY A 378 -13.96 24.87 -14.38
C GLY A 378 -15.24 24.09 -14.08
N THR A 379 -16.14 24.07 -15.08
CA THR A 379 -17.45 23.40 -15.03
C THR A 379 -17.65 22.55 -16.26
N HIS A 380 -18.60 21.62 -16.22
CA HIS A 380 -19.09 20.88 -17.36
C HIS A 380 -20.61 20.89 -17.45
N ASP A 381 -21.10 20.61 -18.63
CA ASP A 381 -22.51 20.61 -18.99
C ASP A 381 -23.21 19.35 -18.49
N VAL A 382 -24.33 19.51 -17.76
CA VAL A 382 -25.18 18.42 -17.33
C VAL A 382 -26.62 18.68 -17.80
N PRO A 383 -27.16 17.88 -18.74
CA PRO A 383 -28.52 18.05 -19.22
C PRO A 383 -29.55 17.64 -18.16
N PHE A 384 -30.58 18.46 -18.01
CA PHE A 384 -31.70 18.25 -17.09
C PHE A 384 -33.01 18.14 -17.89
N SER A 385 -33.82 17.14 -17.59
CA SER A 385 -35.10 16.86 -18.24
C SER A 385 -36.18 16.51 -17.23
N ARG A 386 -37.40 16.26 -17.72
CA ARG A 386 -38.55 15.86 -16.89
C ARG A 386 -38.37 14.52 -16.20
N GLU A 387 -37.72 13.56 -16.86
CA GLU A 387 -37.49 12.20 -16.38
C GLU A 387 -36.03 12.01 -16.00
N LEU A 388 -35.79 11.55 -14.76
CA LEU A 388 -34.48 11.37 -14.19
C LEU A 388 -34.33 9.95 -13.61
N TYR A 389 -33.11 9.46 -13.51
CA TYR A 389 -32.77 8.37 -12.60
C TYR A 389 -32.11 8.94 -11.34
N ILE A 390 -32.48 8.34 -10.19
CA ILE A 390 -31.81 8.52 -8.91
C ILE A 390 -31.46 7.13 -8.33
N GLU A 391 -30.59 7.08 -7.31
CA GLU A 391 -30.35 5.81 -6.60
C GLU A 391 -31.62 5.37 -5.88
N ARG A 392 -31.97 4.08 -6.01
CA ARG A 392 -33.12 3.49 -5.35
C ARG A 392 -33.07 3.64 -3.83
N GLU A 393 -31.88 3.57 -3.25
CA GLU A 393 -31.63 3.74 -1.81
C GLU A 393 -31.83 5.18 -1.33
N ASP A 394 -31.90 6.14 -2.23
CA ASP A 394 -32.16 7.54 -1.92
C ASP A 394 -33.63 7.85 -1.72
N PHE A 395 -34.53 6.88 -1.95
CA PHE A 395 -35.96 7.02 -1.72
C PHE A 395 -36.49 6.00 -0.69
N LYS A 396 -37.39 6.47 0.17
CA LYS A 396 -38.28 5.64 1.03
C LYS A 396 -39.64 6.31 1.15
N GLU A 397 -40.73 5.56 1.07
CA GLU A 397 -42.07 6.11 1.27
C GLU A 397 -42.21 6.75 2.64
N ASP A 398 -41.77 6.05 3.69
CA ASP A 398 -41.63 6.59 5.04
C ASP A 398 -40.14 6.56 5.43
N GLY A 399 -39.52 7.73 5.43
CA GLY A 399 -38.12 7.91 5.78
C GLY A 399 -37.87 8.02 7.28
N GLY A 400 -38.85 8.37 8.07
CA GLY A 400 -38.69 8.68 9.49
C GLY A 400 -37.75 9.85 9.78
N LYS A 401 -37.50 10.15 11.06
CA LYS A 401 -36.77 11.38 11.49
C LYS A 401 -35.26 11.38 11.14
N LYS A 402 -34.66 10.23 10.85
CA LYS A 402 -33.21 10.09 10.60
C LYS A 402 -32.85 9.90 9.12
N PHE A 403 -33.84 9.84 8.23
CA PHE A 403 -33.62 9.68 6.80
C PHE A 403 -33.56 11.05 6.12
N PHE A 404 -32.37 11.50 5.84
CA PHE A 404 -32.11 12.82 5.21
C PHE A 404 -32.03 12.73 3.67
N ARG A 405 -32.95 11.93 3.06
CA ARG A 405 -33.07 11.73 1.63
C ARG A 405 -34.53 11.90 1.22
N LEU A 406 -34.90 11.55 0.01
CA LEU A 406 -36.24 11.74 -0.52
C LEU A 406 -37.26 10.78 0.12
N SER A 407 -38.37 11.32 0.61
CA SER A 407 -39.55 10.55 1.04
C SER A 407 -40.82 11.31 0.72
N LEU A 408 -41.97 10.62 0.73
CA LEU A 408 -43.26 11.25 0.42
C LEU A 408 -43.51 12.48 1.30
N GLY A 409 -43.88 13.57 0.65
CA GLY A 409 -44.13 14.86 1.28
C GLY A 409 -42.90 15.68 1.67
N ASN A 410 -41.69 15.13 1.55
CA ASN A 410 -40.43 15.79 1.90
C ASN A 410 -39.71 16.36 0.69
N GLU A 411 -38.92 17.39 0.94
CA GLU A 411 -38.10 18.08 -0.06
C GLU A 411 -36.63 17.67 0.04
N VAL A 412 -35.98 17.59 -1.13
CA VAL A 412 -34.55 17.47 -1.27
C VAL A 412 -34.04 18.32 -2.43
N ARG A 413 -32.74 18.64 -2.45
CA ARG A 413 -32.12 19.29 -3.58
C ARG A 413 -31.53 18.26 -4.54
N LEU A 414 -31.81 18.37 -5.81
CA LEU A 414 -31.04 17.72 -6.84
C LEU A 414 -29.72 18.48 -7.03
N LYS A 415 -28.59 17.80 -7.04
CA LYS A 415 -27.25 18.41 -7.13
C LYS A 415 -27.16 19.32 -8.35
N SER A 416 -26.70 20.56 -8.14
CA SER A 416 -26.57 21.60 -9.17
C SER A 416 -27.88 21.99 -9.89
N ALA A 417 -29.03 21.47 -9.46
CA ALA A 417 -30.33 21.67 -10.07
C ALA A 417 -31.33 22.30 -9.10
N TYR A 418 -32.50 21.77 -8.95
CA TYR A 418 -33.66 22.32 -8.25
C TYR A 418 -33.96 21.60 -6.94
N ILE A 419 -34.79 22.20 -6.12
CA ILE A 419 -35.44 21.54 -5.00
C ILE A 419 -36.68 20.83 -5.54
N ILE A 420 -36.85 19.56 -5.17
CA ILE A 420 -37.98 18.72 -5.54
C ILE A 420 -38.71 18.21 -4.29
N LYS A 421 -39.97 17.87 -4.43
CA LYS A 421 -40.80 17.28 -3.39
C LYS A 421 -41.49 16.05 -3.94
N ALA A 422 -41.37 14.90 -3.25
CA ALA A 422 -42.08 13.66 -3.67
C ALA A 422 -43.55 13.74 -3.27
N GLU A 423 -44.45 13.45 -4.24
CA GLU A 423 -45.90 13.51 -4.06
C GLU A 423 -46.52 12.13 -4.06
N SER A 424 -46.07 11.23 -4.94
CA SER A 424 -46.63 9.87 -5.07
C SER A 424 -45.62 8.90 -5.68
N VAL A 425 -45.95 7.62 -5.64
CA VAL A 425 -45.17 6.55 -6.28
C VAL A 425 -46.07 5.67 -7.16
N VAL A 426 -45.50 5.11 -8.20
CA VAL A 426 -46.11 4.03 -9.01
C VAL A 426 -45.37 2.74 -8.67
N LYS A 427 -46.14 1.68 -8.38
CA LYS A 427 -45.64 0.35 -8.03
C LYS A 427 -46.08 -0.66 -9.05
N ASP A 428 -45.29 -1.71 -9.21
CA ASP A 428 -45.72 -2.92 -9.95
C ASP A 428 -46.63 -3.83 -9.09
N GLU A 429 -47.07 -4.93 -9.68
CA GLU A 429 -47.94 -5.91 -9.03
C GLU A 429 -47.30 -6.56 -7.78
N SER A 430 -45.97 -6.57 -7.67
CA SER A 430 -45.22 -7.08 -6.52
C SER A 430 -45.01 -6.05 -5.42
N GLY A 431 -45.44 -4.81 -5.64
CA GLY A 431 -45.31 -3.69 -4.71
C GLY A 431 -43.93 -2.97 -4.80
N VAL A 432 -43.11 -3.30 -5.79
CA VAL A 432 -41.84 -2.64 -6.03
C VAL A 432 -42.05 -1.31 -6.72
N ILE A 433 -41.45 -0.25 -6.20
CA ILE A 433 -41.51 1.11 -6.76
C ILE A 433 -40.86 1.15 -8.12
N GLN A 434 -41.60 1.56 -9.15
CA GLN A 434 -41.13 1.75 -10.53
C GLN A 434 -40.89 3.21 -10.82
N GLU A 435 -41.77 4.12 -10.35
CA GLU A 435 -41.65 5.53 -10.56
C GLU A 435 -41.94 6.32 -9.27
N ILE A 436 -41.22 7.44 -9.10
CA ILE A 436 -41.45 8.42 -8.05
C ILE A 436 -41.89 9.72 -8.73
N HIS A 437 -43.09 10.18 -8.42
CA HIS A 437 -43.63 11.42 -8.96
C HIS A 437 -43.33 12.58 -8.00
N CYS A 438 -42.64 13.61 -8.53
CA CYS A 438 -42.22 14.79 -7.79
C CYS A 438 -42.72 16.06 -8.46
N THR A 439 -42.85 17.13 -7.67
CA THR A 439 -42.88 18.49 -8.17
C THR A 439 -41.55 19.18 -7.93
N TYR A 440 -41.18 20.16 -8.75
CA TYR A 440 -40.00 21.00 -8.53
C TYR A 440 -40.42 22.47 -8.31
N ASP A 441 -39.57 23.20 -7.59
CA ASP A 441 -39.66 24.62 -7.42
C ASP A 441 -38.81 25.35 -8.47
N PRO A 442 -39.40 25.99 -9.50
CA PRO A 442 -38.65 26.63 -10.59
C PRO A 442 -37.70 27.74 -10.13
N GLU A 443 -38.03 28.43 -9.01
CA GLU A 443 -37.22 29.51 -8.46
C GLU A 443 -36.02 28.98 -7.65
N SER A 444 -35.96 27.69 -7.38
CA SER A 444 -34.95 27.08 -6.53
C SER A 444 -33.67 26.64 -7.28
N ARG A 445 -33.51 27.05 -8.56
CA ARG A 445 -32.34 26.68 -9.37
C ARG A 445 -31.04 27.04 -8.66
N SER A 446 -30.14 26.05 -8.51
CA SER A 446 -28.83 26.26 -7.87
C SER A 446 -28.03 27.33 -8.62
N GLY A 447 -27.48 28.29 -7.88
CA GLY A 447 -26.68 29.38 -8.44
C GLY A 447 -27.46 30.55 -9.06
N SER A 448 -28.82 30.53 -9.05
CA SER A 448 -29.63 31.63 -9.59
C SER A 448 -29.63 32.90 -8.74
N GLY A 449 -29.23 32.79 -7.45
CA GLY A 449 -29.22 33.93 -6.51
C GLY A 449 -30.59 34.28 -5.93
N THR A 450 -31.67 33.58 -6.29
CA THR A 450 -33.03 33.79 -5.73
C THR A 450 -33.08 33.32 -4.26
N GLU A 451 -34.05 33.82 -3.49
CA GLU A 451 -34.30 33.37 -2.12
C GLU A 451 -34.61 31.87 -2.06
N ALA A 452 -35.39 31.35 -2.99
CA ALA A 452 -35.70 29.94 -3.11
C ALA A 452 -34.44 29.08 -3.39
N SER A 453 -33.49 29.57 -4.19
CA SER A 453 -32.24 28.90 -4.47
C SER A 453 -31.33 28.76 -3.25
N GLN A 454 -31.42 29.70 -2.31
CA GLN A 454 -30.63 29.72 -1.08
C GLN A 454 -31.30 28.96 0.07
N ARG A 455 -32.54 28.53 -0.12
CA ARG A 455 -33.31 27.76 0.87
C ARG A 455 -32.60 26.42 1.20
N LYS A 456 -32.38 26.20 2.50
CA LYS A 456 -31.72 24.98 2.99
C LYS A 456 -32.73 23.84 3.08
N VAL A 457 -32.41 22.75 2.42
CA VAL A 457 -33.09 21.44 2.55
C VAL A 457 -32.12 20.42 3.12
N LYS A 458 -32.65 19.38 3.78
CA LYS A 458 -31.80 18.44 4.55
C LYS A 458 -31.03 17.43 3.70
N GLY A 459 -31.38 17.26 2.44
CA GLY A 459 -30.76 16.27 1.54
C GLY A 459 -30.37 16.84 0.19
N THR A 460 -29.25 16.35 -0.37
CA THR A 460 -28.88 16.58 -1.77
C THR A 460 -28.64 15.24 -2.42
N LEU A 461 -29.32 15.00 -3.56
CA LEU A 461 -29.21 13.77 -4.34
C LEU A 461 -28.46 14.03 -5.64
N HIS A 462 -27.68 13.06 -6.09
CA HIS A 462 -27.21 13.01 -7.45
C HIS A 462 -28.26 12.34 -8.34
N TRP A 463 -28.19 12.58 -9.63
CA TRP A 463 -29.19 12.20 -10.61
C TRP A 463 -28.60 12.19 -12.00
N VAL A 464 -29.28 11.53 -12.95
CA VAL A 464 -28.98 11.65 -14.38
C VAL A 464 -30.28 11.79 -15.18
N SER A 465 -30.27 12.56 -16.27
CA SER A 465 -31.40 12.68 -17.18
C SER A 465 -31.55 11.38 -17.98
N ILE A 466 -32.74 10.78 -17.97
CA ILE A 466 -33.01 9.53 -18.70
C ILE A 466 -32.77 9.69 -20.21
N GLU A 467 -33.21 10.81 -20.75
CA GLU A 467 -33.09 11.12 -22.19
C GLU A 467 -31.62 11.21 -22.67
N HIS A 468 -30.70 11.65 -21.77
CA HIS A 468 -29.33 11.97 -22.14
C HIS A 468 -28.30 11.02 -21.53
N ALA A 469 -28.70 10.19 -20.55
CA ALA A 469 -27.77 9.32 -19.85
C ALA A 469 -27.18 8.28 -20.79
N ILE A 470 -25.90 7.97 -20.57
CA ILE A 470 -25.21 6.84 -21.19
C ILE A 470 -25.27 5.63 -20.26
N GLN A 471 -25.46 4.46 -20.84
CA GLN A 471 -25.41 3.21 -20.11
C GLN A 471 -23.96 2.70 -20.04
N ALA A 472 -23.54 2.21 -18.87
CA ALA A 472 -22.22 1.65 -18.67
C ALA A 472 -22.24 0.43 -17.73
N GLU A 473 -21.20 -0.39 -17.84
CA GLU A 473 -20.88 -1.40 -16.82
C GLU A 473 -20.02 -0.73 -15.74
N VAL A 474 -20.32 -1.02 -14.48
CA VAL A 474 -19.51 -0.57 -13.35
C VAL A 474 -19.07 -1.78 -12.54
N ARG A 475 -17.79 -1.87 -12.26
CA ARG A 475 -17.19 -2.92 -11.46
C ARG A 475 -16.78 -2.36 -10.10
N GLU A 476 -17.40 -2.90 -9.06
CA GLU A 476 -17.01 -2.60 -7.68
C GLU A 476 -16.13 -3.74 -7.16
N TYR A 477 -14.98 -3.36 -6.62
CA TYR A 477 -14.00 -4.30 -6.06
C TYR A 477 -13.93 -4.17 -4.55
N ASP A 478 -13.97 -5.31 -3.87
CA ASP A 478 -13.62 -5.44 -2.47
C ASP A 478 -12.27 -6.16 -2.33
N ARG A 479 -11.82 -6.40 -1.11
CA ARG A 479 -10.59 -7.13 -0.82
C ARG A 479 -10.69 -8.56 -1.31
N LEU A 480 -9.62 -9.05 -1.93
CA LEU A 480 -9.58 -10.42 -2.46
C LEU A 480 -9.59 -11.46 -1.34
N PHE A 481 -9.10 -11.12 -0.15
CA PHE A 481 -9.05 -12.02 1.00
C PHE A 481 -9.86 -11.47 2.16
N LEU A 482 -10.52 -12.37 2.89
CA LEU A 482 -11.30 -12.06 4.10
C LEU A 482 -10.42 -12.02 5.36
N ASP A 483 -9.27 -12.68 5.35
CA ASP A 483 -8.34 -12.75 6.46
C ASP A 483 -7.24 -11.69 6.36
N GLU A 484 -6.81 -11.14 7.49
CA GLU A 484 -5.77 -10.10 7.55
C GLU A 484 -4.39 -10.62 7.11
N ALA A 485 -4.09 -11.89 7.38
CA ALA A 485 -2.82 -12.54 7.08
C ALA A 485 -3.05 -13.92 6.42
N PRO A 486 -3.58 -13.98 5.19
CA PRO A 486 -4.13 -15.21 4.60
C PRO A 486 -3.09 -16.30 4.37
N ASP A 487 -1.81 -15.99 4.40
CA ASP A 487 -0.72 -16.94 4.18
C ASP A 487 0.10 -17.30 5.44
N SER A 488 -0.38 -16.93 6.63
CA SER A 488 0.30 -17.18 7.91
C SER A 488 -0.30 -18.33 8.73
N HIS A 489 -1.32 -19.03 8.23
CA HIS A 489 -1.99 -20.13 8.92
C HIS A 489 -1.28 -21.47 8.65
N GLU A 490 -1.15 -22.32 9.68
CA GLU A 490 -0.51 -23.64 9.59
C GLU A 490 -1.47 -24.72 9.06
N ASP A 491 -2.76 -24.60 9.37
CA ASP A 491 -3.82 -25.58 9.12
C ASP A 491 -4.66 -25.27 7.87
N LYS A 492 -4.50 -24.09 7.28
CA LYS A 492 -5.29 -23.64 6.11
C LYS A 492 -4.39 -23.03 5.03
N GLY A 493 -4.78 -23.24 3.78
CA GLY A 493 -4.16 -22.57 2.64
C GLY A 493 -4.68 -21.16 2.44
N PHE A 494 -3.90 -20.26 1.83
CA PHE A 494 -4.33 -18.89 1.53
C PHE A 494 -5.59 -18.82 0.66
N LEU A 495 -5.87 -19.86 -0.12
CA LEU A 495 -7.08 -19.97 -0.97
C LEU A 495 -8.36 -20.13 -0.17
N ASP A 496 -8.28 -20.65 1.07
CA ASP A 496 -9.45 -20.84 1.93
C ASP A 496 -10.04 -19.49 2.42
N PHE A 497 -9.28 -18.42 2.27
CA PHE A 497 -9.67 -17.07 2.68
C PHE A 497 -10.09 -16.18 1.51
N ILE A 498 -10.29 -16.74 0.31
CA ILE A 498 -10.78 -15.96 -0.84
C ILE A 498 -12.16 -15.38 -0.53
N ASN A 499 -12.34 -14.10 -0.82
CA ASN A 499 -13.62 -13.40 -0.75
C ASN A 499 -14.40 -13.64 -2.05
N PRO A 500 -15.49 -14.43 -2.05
CA PRO A 500 -16.29 -14.68 -3.24
C PRO A 500 -17.00 -13.43 -3.75
N GLU A 501 -17.25 -12.44 -2.87
CA GLU A 501 -17.88 -11.16 -3.21
C GLU A 501 -16.87 -10.06 -3.54
N SER A 502 -15.62 -10.43 -3.83
CA SER A 502 -14.55 -9.45 -4.11
C SER A 502 -14.74 -8.65 -5.41
N LEU A 503 -15.67 -9.08 -6.27
CA LEU A 503 -16.05 -8.39 -7.50
C LEU A 503 -17.58 -8.40 -7.65
N LYS A 504 -18.16 -7.20 -7.75
CA LYS A 504 -19.55 -6.99 -8.11
C LYS A 504 -19.64 -6.25 -9.43
N VAL A 505 -20.33 -6.85 -10.40
CA VAL A 505 -20.54 -6.24 -11.73
C VAL A 505 -21.95 -5.67 -11.80
N ILE A 506 -22.05 -4.39 -12.12
CA ILE A 506 -23.31 -3.66 -12.32
C ILE A 506 -23.39 -3.32 -13.81
N SER A 507 -24.28 -4.01 -14.54
CA SER A 507 -24.40 -3.88 -15.99
C SER A 507 -25.33 -2.74 -16.43
N ASN A 508 -26.13 -2.19 -15.53
CA ASN A 508 -27.18 -1.21 -15.81
C ASN A 508 -26.95 0.12 -15.06
N ALA A 509 -25.73 0.58 -15.00
CA ALA A 509 -25.44 1.93 -14.49
C ALA A 509 -25.77 2.98 -15.56
N TYR A 510 -26.31 4.12 -15.12
CA TYR A 510 -26.58 5.26 -15.97
C TYR A 510 -25.75 6.44 -15.53
N LEU A 511 -24.98 6.98 -16.48
CA LEU A 511 -23.99 8.02 -16.22
C LEU A 511 -24.36 9.28 -17.03
N GLU A 512 -23.90 10.42 -16.53
CA GLU A 512 -24.03 11.68 -17.31
C GLU A 512 -23.24 11.63 -18.63
N PRO A 513 -23.68 12.32 -19.69
CA PRO A 513 -23.10 12.20 -21.02
C PRO A 513 -21.65 12.72 -21.12
N HIS A 514 -21.19 13.52 -20.18
CA HIS A 514 -19.80 13.97 -20.08
C HIS A 514 -18.81 12.78 -20.10
N LEU A 515 -19.19 11.65 -19.53
CA LEU A 515 -18.38 10.44 -19.43
C LEU A 515 -18.27 9.65 -20.75
N ALA A 516 -18.99 10.03 -21.81
CA ALA A 516 -18.87 9.39 -23.13
C ALA A 516 -17.46 9.52 -23.72
N ASN A 517 -16.73 10.58 -23.36
CA ASN A 517 -15.38 10.89 -23.81
C ASN A 517 -14.29 10.52 -22.79
N ALA A 518 -14.62 9.72 -21.78
CA ALA A 518 -13.68 9.32 -20.75
C ALA A 518 -12.49 8.55 -21.33
N THR A 519 -11.31 8.79 -20.79
CA THR A 519 -10.06 8.06 -21.09
C THR A 519 -9.55 7.30 -19.88
N MET A 520 -8.62 6.38 -20.07
CA MET A 520 -8.02 5.61 -18.95
C MET A 520 -7.17 6.48 -18.00
N ASP A 521 -6.72 7.64 -18.49
CA ASP A 521 -5.93 8.58 -17.67
C ASP A 521 -6.82 9.41 -16.74
N ASP A 522 -8.11 9.58 -17.11
CA ASP A 522 -9.06 10.34 -16.34
C ASP A 522 -9.46 9.62 -15.04
N LYS A 523 -9.67 10.43 -14.00
CA LYS A 523 -10.16 9.97 -12.71
C LYS A 523 -11.40 10.75 -12.33
N TYR A 524 -12.44 10.02 -11.91
CA TYR A 524 -13.74 10.58 -11.61
C TYR A 524 -14.17 10.29 -10.18
N GLN A 525 -14.81 11.25 -9.55
CA GLN A 525 -15.62 10.98 -8.37
C GLN A 525 -17.09 10.91 -8.78
N PHE A 526 -17.67 9.71 -8.80
CA PHE A 526 -19.13 9.61 -8.87
C PHE A 526 -19.69 10.09 -7.55
N GLN A 527 -20.45 11.18 -7.64
CA GLN A 527 -20.95 11.92 -6.48
C GLN A 527 -21.61 10.98 -5.47
N ARG A 528 -21.13 11.01 -4.21
CA ARG A 528 -21.61 10.21 -3.07
C ARG A 528 -21.29 8.71 -3.14
N LEU A 529 -20.75 8.17 -4.24
CA LEU A 529 -20.52 6.73 -4.45
C LEU A 529 -19.06 6.32 -4.25
N GLY A 530 -18.11 7.07 -4.78
CA GLY A 530 -16.69 6.72 -4.72
C GLY A 530 -15.89 7.33 -5.86
N TYR A 531 -14.67 6.82 -6.02
CA TYR A 531 -13.78 7.20 -7.12
C TYR A 531 -13.71 6.08 -8.15
N PHE A 532 -13.69 6.46 -9.42
CA PHE A 532 -13.77 5.55 -10.55
C PHE A 532 -12.82 5.96 -11.67
N THR A 533 -12.43 5.00 -12.49
CA THR A 533 -11.63 5.17 -13.71
C THR A 533 -12.18 4.29 -14.82
N LEU A 534 -11.97 4.67 -16.07
CA LEU A 534 -12.33 3.85 -17.22
C LEU A 534 -11.43 2.60 -17.27
N ASP A 535 -12.03 1.42 -17.51
CA ASP A 535 -11.30 0.15 -17.67
C ASP A 535 -10.84 -0.07 -19.11
N SER A 536 -9.72 -0.76 -19.29
CA SER A 536 -9.20 -1.19 -20.58
C SER A 536 -10.12 -2.12 -21.37
N ASP A 537 -11.11 -2.75 -20.73
CA ASP A 537 -12.13 -3.57 -21.40
C ASP A 537 -13.20 -2.73 -22.10
N SER A 538 -13.18 -1.41 -21.93
CA SER A 538 -14.13 -0.50 -22.61
C SER A 538 -13.97 -0.56 -24.11
N LYS A 539 -15.09 -0.49 -24.80
CA LYS A 539 -15.20 -0.43 -26.27
C LYS A 539 -16.17 0.67 -26.65
N GLU A 540 -16.13 1.10 -27.91
CA GLU A 540 -17.11 2.03 -28.44
C GLU A 540 -18.53 1.54 -28.19
N GLY A 541 -19.35 2.37 -27.55
CA GLY A 541 -20.72 2.04 -27.16
C GLY A 541 -20.87 1.10 -25.94
N LYS A 542 -19.77 0.63 -25.34
CA LYS A 542 -19.76 -0.18 -24.13
C LYS A 542 -18.66 0.26 -23.17
N LEU A 543 -18.94 1.25 -22.37
CA LEU A 543 -18.02 1.73 -21.36
C LEU A 543 -18.04 0.84 -20.10
N VAL A 544 -16.86 0.63 -19.53
CA VAL A 544 -16.66 -0.11 -18.30
C VAL A 544 -15.88 0.78 -17.33
N PHE A 545 -16.38 0.99 -16.12
CA PHE A 545 -15.73 1.75 -15.08
C PHE A 545 -15.36 0.88 -13.89
N ASN A 546 -14.13 1.02 -13.43
CA ASN A 546 -13.62 0.38 -12.23
C ASN A 546 -13.74 1.32 -11.03
N LYS A 547 -14.32 0.84 -9.93
CA LYS A 547 -14.28 1.56 -8.66
C LYS A 547 -12.87 1.44 -8.05
N THR A 548 -12.21 2.56 -7.93
CA THR A 548 -10.87 2.65 -7.31
C THR A 548 -10.97 2.48 -5.81
N VAL A 549 -11.75 3.35 -5.15
CA VAL A 549 -11.93 3.37 -3.70
C VAL A 549 -13.22 4.08 -3.31
N GLY A 550 -13.80 3.74 -2.17
CA GLY A 550 -14.95 4.46 -1.60
C GLY A 550 -14.57 5.81 -1.00
N LEU A 551 -15.57 6.69 -0.78
CA LEU A 551 -15.36 8.01 -0.16
C LEU A 551 -14.92 7.92 1.31
N LYS A 552 -15.29 6.85 2.01
CA LYS A 552 -14.97 6.62 3.41
C LYS A 552 -14.46 5.20 3.57
N ASP A 553 -13.57 4.99 4.55
CA ASP A 553 -13.23 3.64 4.97
C ASP A 553 -14.44 3.01 5.68
N THR A 554 -15.11 2.11 4.97
CA THR A 554 -16.25 1.34 5.49
C THR A 554 -15.86 -0.06 5.93
N TRP A 555 -14.70 -0.53 5.54
CA TRP A 555 -14.28 -1.91 5.72
C TRP A 555 -14.02 -2.27 7.18
N ALA A 556 -13.32 -1.43 7.92
CA ALA A 556 -13.11 -1.61 9.36
C ALA A 556 -14.43 -1.68 10.15
N LYS A 557 -15.50 -1.02 9.64
CA LYS A 557 -16.82 -1.05 10.26
C LYS A 557 -17.63 -2.31 9.91
N GLN A 558 -17.44 -2.89 8.73
CA GLN A 558 -18.17 -4.07 8.26
C GLN A 558 -17.60 -5.36 8.84
N ASN A 559 -16.30 -5.42 9.08
CA ASN A 559 -15.58 -6.61 9.55
C ASN A 559 -15.22 -6.57 11.05
N THR A 560 -15.76 -5.62 11.81
CA THR A 560 -15.80 -5.75 13.27
C THR A 560 -16.73 -6.93 13.57
N PRO A 561 -16.28 -8.03 14.22
CA PRO A 561 -17.15 -9.15 14.53
C PRO A 561 -18.40 -8.62 15.21
N PRO A 562 -19.62 -9.08 14.85
CA PRO A 562 -20.79 -8.73 15.60
C PRO A 562 -20.56 -9.14 17.04
N ALA A 563 -20.79 -8.22 17.96
CA ALA A 563 -20.79 -8.55 19.38
C ALA A 563 -21.65 -9.81 19.56
N PRO A 564 -21.21 -10.84 20.32
CA PRO A 564 -21.85 -12.14 20.37
C PRO A 564 -23.35 -11.98 20.58
N ALA A 565 -24.13 -12.60 19.68
CA ALA A 565 -25.58 -12.51 19.66
C ALA A 565 -26.12 -12.95 21.01
N ASN A 566 -26.84 -12.06 21.66
CA ASN A 566 -27.55 -12.31 22.94
C ASN A 566 -28.41 -13.57 22.84
N GLN A 567 -28.19 -14.51 23.70
CA GLN A 567 -29.18 -15.53 24.08
C GLN A 567 -30.48 -14.86 24.60
N PRO A 568 -31.65 -15.49 24.47
CA PRO A 568 -32.94 -14.85 24.74
C PRO A 568 -33.01 -14.34 26.17
N LYS A 569 -33.44 -13.09 26.31
CA LYS A 569 -33.63 -12.42 27.60
C LYS A 569 -34.72 -13.06 28.43
N HIS A 570 -34.34 -13.65 29.54
CA HIS A 570 -35.23 -13.76 30.70
C HIS A 570 -35.27 -12.41 31.39
N ASN A 571 -36.44 -11.84 31.56
CA ASN A 571 -36.66 -10.62 32.33
C ASN A 571 -36.20 -10.80 33.75
N GLN A 572 -35.17 -10.09 34.17
CA GLN A 572 -35.00 -9.61 35.56
C GLN A 572 -34.32 -8.24 35.50
N ASN A 573 -34.91 -7.33 36.25
CA ASN A 573 -34.51 -5.94 36.42
C ASN A 573 -33.09 -5.78 37.00
N SER A 574 -32.50 -4.62 36.63
CA SER A 574 -31.33 -3.95 37.20
C SER A 574 -29.96 -4.28 36.63
N SER A 575 -29.50 -3.26 35.88
CA SER A 575 -28.17 -2.87 35.39
C SER A 575 -26.91 -3.37 36.14
N PRO A 576 -25.72 -3.35 35.46
CA PRO A 576 -25.04 -2.05 35.25
C PRO A 576 -24.48 -1.83 33.85
N GLN A 577 -24.47 -0.57 33.43
CA GLN A 577 -23.76 -0.01 32.32
C GLN A 577 -22.28 -0.47 32.38
N GLY A 578 -21.75 -0.97 31.26
CA GLY A 578 -20.33 -1.25 31.12
C GLY A 578 -19.51 0.03 31.38
N GLN A 579 -18.81 0.06 32.49
CA GLN A 579 -17.89 1.11 32.90
C GLN A 579 -16.78 1.21 31.84
N LYS A 580 -16.72 2.35 31.15
CA LYS A 580 -15.52 2.73 30.39
C LYS A 580 -14.38 2.82 31.40
N LYS A 581 -13.24 2.16 31.13
CA LYS A 581 -12.07 2.25 32.02
C LYS A 581 -11.70 3.73 32.25
N PRO A 582 -11.49 4.21 33.47
CA PRO A 582 -11.23 5.60 33.81
C PRO A 582 -10.11 6.25 32.97
N LEU A 583 -9.06 5.52 32.65
CA LEU A 583 -7.95 5.95 31.81
C LEU A 583 -8.41 6.38 30.40
N ASN A 584 -9.36 5.66 29.80
CA ASN A 584 -9.90 6.01 28.46
C ASN A 584 -10.71 7.32 28.50
N GLU A 585 -11.42 7.60 29.61
CA GLU A 585 -12.15 8.84 29.80
C GLU A 585 -11.21 10.03 30.01
N ILE A 586 -10.14 9.85 30.80
CA ILE A 586 -9.07 10.84 30.94
C ILE A 586 -8.49 11.20 29.57
N GLN A 587 -8.18 10.22 28.74
CA GLN A 587 -7.65 10.48 27.39
C GLN A 587 -8.66 11.20 26.47
N GLN A 588 -9.96 10.91 26.58
CA GLN A 588 -11.00 11.58 25.78
C GLN A 588 -11.20 13.04 26.19
N ILE A 589 -11.23 13.33 27.49
CA ILE A 589 -11.33 14.70 28.00
C ILE A 589 -10.07 15.49 27.61
N SER A 590 -8.90 14.89 27.80
CA SER A 590 -7.60 15.49 27.49
C SER A 590 -7.47 15.97 26.04
N LYS A 591 -8.02 15.25 25.06
CA LYS A 591 -8.00 15.65 23.65
C LYS A 591 -8.71 16.96 23.35
N LYS A 592 -9.61 17.40 24.24
CA LYS A 592 -10.44 18.61 24.08
C LYS A 592 -9.96 19.79 24.92
N LEU A 593 -9.00 19.60 25.84
CA LEU A 593 -8.55 20.62 26.80
C LEU A 593 -8.05 21.92 26.12
N THR A 594 -7.39 21.82 24.98
CA THR A 594 -6.91 22.99 24.22
C THR A 594 -8.04 23.86 23.65
N ASN A 595 -9.28 23.34 23.62
CA ASN A 595 -10.47 24.05 23.11
C ASN A 595 -11.35 24.61 24.24
N PHE A 596 -10.93 24.45 25.50
CA PHE A 596 -11.67 24.90 26.66
C PHE A 596 -11.00 26.10 27.32
N SER A 597 -11.78 26.98 27.90
CA SER A 597 -11.35 28.16 28.67
C SER A 597 -12.33 28.45 29.81
N GLY A 598 -11.89 29.19 30.83
CA GLY A 598 -12.69 29.54 32.01
C GLY A 598 -13.29 28.32 32.71
N ASP A 599 -14.53 28.43 33.19
CA ASP A 599 -15.22 27.38 33.97
C ASP A 599 -15.26 26.00 33.29
N LYS A 600 -15.28 25.95 31.96
CA LYS A 600 -15.27 24.70 31.20
C LYS A 600 -13.90 23.96 31.30
N LEU A 601 -12.83 24.74 31.33
CA LEU A 601 -11.48 24.19 31.51
C LEU A 601 -11.33 23.66 32.93
N GLU A 602 -11.72 24.41 33.93
CA GLU A 602 -11.66 24.02 35.33
C GLU A 602 -12.48 22.77 35.62
N THR A 603 -13.71 22.70 35.08
CA THR A 603 -14.56 21.50 35.18
C THR A 603 -13.90 20.27 34.53
N ALA A 604 -13.26 20.43 33.38
CA ALA A 604 -12.59 19.32 32.70
C ALA A 604 -11.34 18.84 33.44
N LEU A 605 -10.53 19.74 33.99
CA LEU A 605 -9.36 19.41 34.81
C LEU A 605 -9.77 18.70 36.10
N SER A 606 -10.85 19.17 36.75
CA SER A 606 -11.42 18.53 37.96
C SER A 606 -11.96 17.11 37.65
N SER A 607 -12.62 16.94 36.51
CA SER A 607 -13.09 15.61 36.08
C SER A 607 -11.94 14.65 35.85
N ILE A 608 -10.82 15.10 35.25
CA ILE A 608 -9.61 14.28 35.08
C ILE A 608 -9.03 13.93 36.45
N ALA A 609 -8.97 14.88 37.37
CA ALA A 609 -8.46 14.62 38.74
C ALA A 609 -9.28 13.56 39.45
N THR A 610 -10.61 13.62 39.38
CA THR A 610 -11.52 12.61 39.97
C THR A 610 -11.31 11.23 39.33
N LEU A 611 -11.22 11.15 37.99
CA LEU A 611 -10.97 9.89 37.31
C LEU A 611 -9.57 9.29 37.61
N ALA A 612 -8.59 10.17 37.85
CA ALA A 612 -7.23 9.76 38.19
C ALA A 612 -7.17 9.06 39.57
N GLU A 613 -8.16 9.24 40.41
CA GLU A 613 -8.26 8.50 41.69
C GLU A 613 -8.52 7.00 41.52
N GLU A 614 -9.06 6.60 40.37
CA GLU A 614 -9.47 5.23 40.04
C GLU A 614 -8.45 4.47 39.20
N ILE A 615 -7.32 5.08 38.79
CA ILE A 615 -6.27 4.45 38.01
C ILE A 615 -5.00 4.18 38.80
N SER A 616 -4.20 3.22 38.36
CA SER A 616 -2.88 2.95 38.91
C SER A 616 -1.77 3.74 38.18
N TYR A 617 -0.61 3.89 38.86
CA TYR A 617 0.56 4.51 38.26
C TYR A 617 1.08 3.74 37.07
N ASP A 618 1.07 2.40 37.12
CA ASP A 618 1.52 1.51 36.03
C ASP A 618 0.65 1.67 34.75
N GLU A 619 -0.63 2.05 34.91
CA GLU A 619 -1.50 2.36 33.79
C GLU A 619 -1.18 3.73 33.17
N LEU A 620 -0.71 4.69 33.97
CA LEU A 620 -0.40 6.05 33.53
C LEU A 620 0.99 6.20 32.90
N GLU A 621 2.00 5.52 33.45
CA GLU A 621 3.41 5.66 33.07
C GLU A 621 3.70 5.46 31.56
N PRO A 622 3.09 4.47 30.86
CA PRO A 622 3.27 4.33 29.41
C PRO A 622 2.84 5.56 28.59
N LEU A 623 2.00 6.42 29.18
CA LEU A 623 1.52 7.63 28.50
C LEU A 623 2.53 8.79 28.57
N PHE A 624 3.55 8.76 29.39
CA PHE A 624 4.55 9.84 29.45
C PHE A 624 5.26 10.02 28.11
N ASN A 625 5.60 8.92 27.42
CA ASN A 625 6.21 8.94 26.12
C ASN A 625 5.21 9.18 24.96
N THR A 626 4.00 8.62 25.06
CA THR A 626 2.98 8.74 24.01
C THR A 626 2.25 10.08 24.03
N ALA A 627 2.17 10.75 25.18
CA ALA A 627 1.58 12.09 25.34
C ALA A 627 2.42 13.20 24.71
N ALA A 628 3.70 12.96 24.41
CA ALA A 628 4.66 13.99 23.97
C ALA A 628 4.21 14.79 22.72
N LYS A 629 3.35 14.24 21.87
CA LYS A 629 2.94 14.86 20.57
C LYS A 629 1.73 15.80 20.65
N LYS A 630 0.91 15.78 21.72
CA LYS A 630 -0.34 16.58 21.80
C LYS A 630 -0.46 17.29 23.13
N VAL A 631 -0.50 18.61 23.12
CA VAL A 631 -0.54 19.47 24.33
C VAL A 631 -1.69 19.08 25.25
N GLY A 632 -2.92 18.94 24.76
CA GLY A 632 -4.06 18.55 25.59
C GLY A 632 -3.86 17.21 26.30
N THR A 633 -3.26 16.23 25.64
CA THR A 633 -2.95 14.92 26.24
C THR A 633 -1.88 15.06 27.32
N ARG A 634 -0.85 15.89 27.10
CA ARG A 634 0.17 16.19 28.12
C ARG A 634 -0.42 16.85 29.37
N ILE A 635 -1.35 17.80 29.21
CA ILE A 635 -2.06 18.43 30.32
C ILE A 635 -2.82 17.38 31.13
N GLY A 636 -3.64 16.56 30.49
CA GLY A 636 -4.44 15.55 31.19
C GLY A 636 -3.60 14.49 31.92
N VAL A 637 -2.49 14.05 31.30
CA VAL A 637 -1.54 13.12 31.94
C VAL A 637 -0.83 13.81 33.13
N MET A 638 -0.50 15.09 33.02
CA MET A 638 0.12 15.87 34.11
C MET A 638 -0.82 16.01 35.32
N VAL A 639 -2.11 16.29 35.08
CA VAL A 639 -3.12 16.33 36.15
C VAL A 639 -3.27 14.98 36.84
N ALA A 640 -3.35 13.91 36.05
CA ALA A 640 -3.47 12.55 36.60
C ALA A 640 -2.22 12.16 37.41
N LEU A 641 -1.02 12.46 36.93
CA LEU A 641 0.23 12.23 37.61
C LEU A 641 0.30 12.98 38.92
N ARG A 642 -0.12 14.26 38.98
CA ARG A 642 -0.19 15.05 40.18
C ARG A 642 -1.03 14.36 41.24
N VAL A 643 -2.25 13.91 40.92
CA VAL A 643 -3.16 13.24 41.85
C VAL A 643 -2.56 11.95 42.40
N LEU A 644 -1.89 11.13 41.59
CA LEU A 644 -1.25 9.91 42.02
C LEU A 644 -0.06 10.17 42.97
N LEU A 645 0.73 11.21 42.71
CA LEU A 645 1.83 11.61 43.57
C LEU A 645 1.33 12.19 44.93
N GLU A 646 0.23 12.95 44.96
CA GLU A 646 -0.45 13.44 46.15
C GLU A 646 -0.99 12.29 47.02
N LYS A 647 -1.28 11.12 46.41
CA LYS A 647 -1.68 9.88 47.10
C LYS A 647 -0.49 9.03 47.64
N GLY A 648 0.73 9.52 47.49
CA GLY A 648 1.93 8.86 48.04
C GLY A 648 2.66 7.94 47.07
N GLN A 649 2.35 8.02 45.75
CA GLN A 649 3.12 7.31 44.72
C GLN A 649 4.54 7.89 44.66
N GLU A 650 5.56 7.06 44.59
CA GLU A 650 6.95 7.51 44.39
C GLU A 650 7.20 8.02 42.96
N LYS A 651 8.00 9.08 42.86
CA LYS A 651 8.41 9.63 41.53
C LYS A 651 9.45 8.72 40.91
N THR A 652 9.12 8.16 39.74
CA THR A 652 10.12 7.48 38.90
C THR A 652 10.98 8.50 38.11
N SER A 653 12.09 8.04 37.53
CA SER A 653 12.91 8.86 36.67
C SER A 653 12.12 9.39 35.43
N ALA A 654 11.24 8.55 34.89
CA ALA A 654 10.35 8.92 33.78
C ALA A 654 9.34 10.02 34.17
N ALA A 655 8.74 9.92 35.37
CA ALA A 655 7.86 10.97 35.89
C ALA A 655 8.62 12.27 36.11
N THR A 656 9.83 12.20 36.66
CA THR A 656 10.67 13.38 36.90
C THR A 656 11.01 14.11 35.62
N GLU A 657 11.36 13.38 34.59
CA GLU A 657 11.62 13.92 33.25
C GLU A 657 10.35 14.55 32.64
N PHE A 658 9.21 13.85 32.72
CA PHE A 658 7.92 14.34 32.22
C PHE A 658 7.49 15.64 32.90
N ILE A 659 7.66 15.75 34.22
CA ILE A 659 7.37 16.97 34.99
C ILE A 659 8.32 18.11 34.58
N SER A 660 9.63 17.83 34.47
CA SER A 660 10.62 18.82 34.05
C SER A 660 10.30 19.40 32.67
N ASN A 661 9.96 18.53 31.72
CA ASN A 661 9.53 18.95 30.37
C ASN A 661 8.23 19.78 30.43
N GLY A 662 7.30 19.45 31.33
CA GLY A 662 6.08 20.22 31.54
C GLY A 662 6.33 21.62 32.10
N LYS A 663 7.26 21.76 33.05
CA LYS A 663 7.66 23.07 33.63
C LYS A 663 8.36 23.98 32.58
N ALA A 664 9.02 23.39 31.58
CA ALA A 664 9.69 24.09 30.51
C ALA A 664 8.80 24.31 29.26
N ASP A 665 7.55 23.86 29.25
CA ASP A 665 6.69 23.94 28.08
C ASP A 665 6.16 25.35 27.83
N ASN A 666 5.93 25.70 26.56
CA ASN A 666 5.37 26.99 26.18
C ASN A 666 3.86 27.13 26.49
N ASN A 667 3.16 26.02 26.74
CA ASN A 667 1.74 26.05 27.08
C ASN A 667 1.53 26.38 28.56
N GLU A 668 0.83 27.48 28.83
CA GLU A 668 0.60 28.01 30.19
C GLU A 668 -0.12 27.03 31.12
N ILE A 669 -1.13 26.30 30.61
CA ILE A 669 -1.91 25.35 31.39
C ILE A 669 -1.05 24.16 31.81
N LEU A 670 -0.25 23.60 30.88
CA LEU A 670 0.65 22.49 31.16
C LEU A 670 1.72 22.89 32.16
N ARG A 671 2.31 24.05 32.02
CA ARG A 671 3.31 24.60 32.94
C ARG A 671 2.71 24.79 34.35
N ALA A 672 1.54 25.43 34.44
CA ALA A 672 0.85 25.64 35.69
C ALA A 672 0.51 24.31 36.42
N GLU A 673 0.08 23.27 35.70
CA GLU A 673 -0.16 21.96 36.32
C GLU A 673 1.14 21.26 36.75
N ALA A 674 2.21 21.39 35.97
CA ALA A 674 3.52 20.84 36.34
C ALA A 674 4.17 21.56 37.54
N GLU A 675 3.97 22.86 37.68
CA GLU A 675 4.44 23.65 38.85
C GLU A 675 3.74 23.30 40.16
N LYS A 676 2.50 22.77 40.11
CA LYS A 676 1.79 22.27 41.27
C LYS A 676 2.42 20.99 41.86
N ILE A 677 3.32 20.31 41.13
CA ILE A 677 4.01 19.11 41.57
C ILE A 677 5.37 19.52 42.17
N ASN A 678 5.45 19.39 43.51
CA ASN A 678 6.67 19.69 44.28
C ASN A 678 7.81 18.70 44.05
#